data_1a70d8da0b367502c3521fe43017966e
#
_entry.id   1a70d8da0b367502c3521fe43017966e
#
_cell.length_a   1.000
_cell.length_b   1.000
_cell.length_c   1.000
_cell.angle_alpha   90.00
_cell.angle_beta   90.00
_cell.angle_gamma   90.00
#
_symmetry.space_group_name_H-M   'P 1'
#
loop_
_entity.id
_entity.type
_entity.pdbx_description
1 polymer ?
#
loop_
_entity_poly.entity_id
_entity_poly.type
_entity_poly.pdbx_seq_one_letter_code
_entity_poly.pdbx_strand_id
1 'polypeptide(L)'
;MKAFHFNLFFLLISVKLFAQQDILIHSHNDYHQTVPFYQAYGQMADSYEADVFYDPEIRKLLVAHQPSELNVENTLDDLYIQPIVKQFHKNKGKAWKDSEKSFYLMIDVKANPQLLIPAILGSIEQYPEVFDRSRNPHAVTVVFTGDIPTPEHFGEYPAIAFFDGNVKYSYSEDQLKRIAFFSDAFQRFSMWNGKGSIVTSEKEKLMAIINKVHSLGKKIRFWGGPDNLNTWQTFRVMGIDIINTDHPEKCCAFFRNEQHNNFAFGNKTVTGSDNTVVRPDKLDKVTKSFAGFNNQKLTLSAPLSYYRPTGKNDGINVRPKNIILMIGDGMGLTQVAAADLVNKGLSFTQLKFIGLQRTQAKGNFITDSAGAGSALATGKKTNNRYISTDENGNPNTSLTEILLSEGKSCGVVTNGNVADATPAVFYGHSTERDNSDEITKGLFKTKLNFLAGSGETVFTKRKDSLNLETELKKDYVLLHNVDEPCKVNQRVILLDERLGEATTQDNLHLLAQTTTKAIDHLTNDKGFFLMIEGAKIDYGGHANSFPSSIIETLGFDLAVQEALKFADKNGETLVIVTADHETGGLSLIDGDKDAGRISGVYSSDDHTPVFVPVFAYGPRAQNFTGVYENTDIFHRIIKSIHQ
;
A
#
# COMPACT_ATOMS: atom_id res chain seq x y z
N MET A 1 -34.90 -52.91 38.29
CA MET A 1 -33.66 -52.45 37.63
C MET A 1 -33.97 -52.14 36.16
N LYS A 2 -34.15 -50.87 35.81
CA LYS A 2 -34.39 -50.41 34.44
C LYS A 2 -33.07 -49.83 33.93
N ALA A 3 -32.51 -50.41 32.88
CA ALA A 3 -31.32 -49.93 32.22
C ALA A 3 -31.69 -48.75 31.31
N PHE A 4 -31.06 -47.58 31.56
CA PHE A 4 -31.11 -46.39 30.69
C PHE A 4 -30.04 -46.53 29.62
N HIS A 5 -30.44 -46.62 28.35
CA HIS A 5 -29.55 -46.50 27.22
C HIS A 5 -29.34 -45.05 26.88
N PHE A 6 -28.09 -44.56 27.02
CA PHE A 6 -27.66 -43.22 26.60
C PHE A 6 -27.18 -43.34 25.14
N ASN A 7 -27.99 -42.84 24.21
CA ASN A 7 -27.58 -42.71 22.82
C ASN A 7 -26.69 -41.48 22.68
N LEU A 8 -25.40 -41.67 22.54
CA LEU A 8 -24.40 -40.64 22.23
C LEU A 8 -24.45 -40.37 20.73
N PHE A 9 -25.11 -39.27 20.34
CA PHE A 9 -25.09 -38.80 18.96
C PHE A 9 -23.73 -38.10 18.71
N PHE A 10 -22.82 -38.79 18.07
CA PHE A 10 -21.58 -38.17 17.54
C PHE A 10 -21.95 -37.29 16.38
N LEU A 11 -21.94 -35.97 16.58
CA LEU A 11 -21.98 -34.96 15.54
C LEU A 11 -20.60 -34.93 14.88
N LEU A 12 -20.42 -35.66 13.77
CA LEU A 12 -19.26 -35.55 12.90
C LEU A 12 -19.29 -34.16 12.24
N ILE A 13 -18.66 -33.18 12.87
CA ILE A 13 -18.30 -31.93 12.22
C ILE A 13 -17.19 -32.32 11.22
N SER A 14 -17.56 -32.49 9.96
CA SER A 14 -16.60 -32.58 8.86
C SER A 14 -15.91 -31.22 8.75
N VAL A 15 -14.77 -31.09 9.43
CA VAL A 15 -13.79 -30.04 9.10
C VAL A 15 -13.34 -30.39 7.68
N LYS A 16 -13.91 -29.70 6.67
CA LYS A 16 -13.31 -29.68 5.35
C LYS A 16 -11.93 -29.08 5.55
N LEU A 17 -10.90 -29.92 5.58
CA LEU A 17 -9.54 -29.46 5.23
C LEU A 17 -9.68 -28.85 3.83
N PHE A 18 -9.63 -27.54 3.75
CA PHE A 18 -9.33 -26.89 2.48
C PHE A 18 -7.91 -27.34 2.12
N ALA A 19 -7.81 -28.31 1.22
CA ALA A 19 -6.55 -28.56 0.53
C ALA A 19 -6.10 -27.20 -0.03
N GLN A 20 -4.85 -26.87 0.15
CA GLN A 20 -4.25 -25.63 -0.36
C GLN A 20 -4.57 -25.59 -1.86
N GLN A 21 -5.44 -24.66 -2.27
CA GLN A 21 -5.89 -24.54 -3.64
C GLN A 21 -4.69 -24.03 -4.45
N ASP A 22 -4.30 -24.79 -5.48
CA ASP A 22 -3.20 -24.39 -6.37
C ASP A 22 -3.58 -23.07 -7.06
N ILE A 23 -2.87 -22.00 -6.74
CA ILE A 23 -3.01 -20.71 -7.42
C ILE A 23 -2.48 -20.87 -8.84
N LEU A 24 -3.26 -20.41 -9.81
CA LEU A 24 -2.86 -20.31 -11.20
C LEU A 24 -2.39 -18.88 -11.52
N ILE A 25 -1.31 -18.77 -12.26
CA ILE A 25 -0.74 -17.49 -12.68
C ILE A 25 -1.08 -17.24 -14.14
N HIS A 26 -1.74 -16.11 -14.40
CA HIS A 26 -2.14 -15.66 -15.73
C HIS A 26 -1.25 -14.49 -16.15
N SER A 27 -0.44 -14.69 -17.20
CA SER A 27 0.33 -13.64 -17.84
C SER A 27 -0.62 -12.79 -18.70
N HIS A 28 -1.02 -11.63 -18.15
CA HIS A 28 -1.92 -10.67 -18.79
C HIS A 28 -1.18 -9.90 -19.87
N ASN A 29 -1.82 -9.69 -21.02
CA ASN A 29 -1.19 -9.03 -22.18
C ASN A 29 0.21 -9.60 -22.46
N ASP A 30 0.36 -10.92 -22.45
CA ASP A 30 1.66 -11.60 -22.49
C ASP A 30 2.56 -11.16 -23.67
N TYR A 31 1.96 -10.72 -24.76
CA TYR A 31 2.66 -10.16 -25.93
C TYR A 31 3.41 -8.85 -25.64
N HIS A 32 3.19 -8.19 -24.52
CA HIS A 32 3.97 -7.04 -24.02
C HIS A 32 5.24 -7.46 -23.26
N GLN A 33 5.41 -8.75 -22.95
CA GLN A 33 6.65 -9.23 -22.34
C GLN A 33 7.83 -9.03 -23.30
N THR A 34 9.05 -8.88 -22.77
CA THR A 34 10.27 -8.72 -23.58
C THR A 34 10.43 -9.84 -24.60
N VAL A 35 10.05 -11.07 -24.25
CA VAL A 35 9.99 -12.21 -25.13
C VAL A 35 8.63 -12.87 -24.96
N PRO A 36 7.62 -12.51 -25.79
CA PRO A 36 6.27 -13.05 -25.72
C PRO A 36 6.26 -14.59 -25.62
N PHE A 37 5.30 -15.15 -24.91
CA PHE A 37 5.19 -16.56 -24.57
C PHE A 37 6.36 -17.08 -23.72
N TYR A 38 7.61 -16.97 -24.20
CA TYR A 38 8.76 -17.66 -23.60
C TYR A 38 9.12 -17.15 -22.20
N GLN A 39 8.91 -15.86 -21.93
CA GLN A 39 9.24 -15.30 -20.63
C GLN A 39 8.37 -15.90 -19.51
N ALA A 40 7.05 -15.90 -19.69
CA ALA A 40 6.13 -16.51 -18.73
C ALA A 40 6.18 -18.05 -18.76
N TYR A 41 6.39 -18.66 -19.94
CA TYR A 41 6.57 -20.11 -20.07
C TYR A 41 7.78 -20.64 -19.31
N GLY A 42 8.88 -19.89 -19.30
CA GLY A 42 10.08 -20.23 -18.52
C GLY A 42 9.83 -20.23 -17.01
N GLN A 43 8.82 -19.51 -16.55
CA GLN A 43 8.36 -19.47 -15.16
C GLN A 43 7.28 -20.54 -14.85
N MET A 44 6.83 -21.31 -15.83
CA MET A 44 5.73 -22.26 -15.73
C MET A 44 4.39 -21.59 -15.36
N ALA A 45 4.12 -20.38 -15.90
CA ALA A 45 2.83 -19.72 -15.76
C ALA A 45 1.71 -20.60 -16.34
N ASP A 46 0.52 -20.53 -15.74
CA ASP A 46 -0.58 -21.44 -16.04
C ASP A 46 -1.51 -20.94 -17.16
N SER A 47 -1.39 -19.66 -17.55
CA SER A 47 -2.22 -19.04 -18.59
C SER A 47 -1.48 -17.88 -19.26
N TYR A 48 -1.69 -17.72 -20.58
CA TYR A 48 -1.08 -16.69 -21.42
C TYR A 48 -2.16 -16.00 -22.21
N GLU A 49 -2.20 -14.67 -22.19
CA GLU A 49 -3.20 -13.87 -22.91
C GLU A 49 -2.62 -13.27 -24.18
N ALA A 50 -3.34 -13.44 -25.27
CA ALA A 50 -3.06 -12.81 -26.54
C ALA A 50 -4.33 -12.07 -27.04
N ASP A 51 -4.20 -10.77 -27.27
CA ASP A 51 -5.25 -9.92 -27.86
C ASP A 51 -5.17 -10.04 -29.37
N VAL A 52 -6.24 -10.51 -30.02
CA VAL A 52 -6.19 -10.89 -31.42
C VAL A 52 -7.22 -10.14 -32.26
N PHE A 53 -6.73 -9.63 -33.39
CA PHE A 53 -7.52 -9.11 -34.50
C PHE A 53 -7.37 -10.01 -35.71
N TYR A 54 -8.43 -10.14 -36.52
CA TYR A 54 -8.36 -10.82 -37.82
C TYR A 54 -8.37 -9.79 -38.95
N ASP A 55 -7.32 -9.81 -39.77
CA ASP A 55 -7.27 -9.02 -40.98
C ASP A 55 -7.71 -9.89 -42.19
N PRO A 56 -8.91 -9.65 -42.77
CA PRO A 56 -9.45 -10.47 -43.85
C PRO A 56 -8.73 -10.25 -45.19
N GLU A 57 -8.09 -9.10 -45.41
CA GLU A 57 -7.39 -8.79 -46.67
C GLU A 57 -6.12 -9.62 -46.82
N ILE A 58 -5.33 -9.70 -45.78
CA ILE A 58 -4.09 -10.50 -45.76
C ILE A 58 -4.28 -11.86 -45.12
N ARG A 59 -5.48 -12.16 -44.59
CA ARG A 59 -5.86 -13.42 -43.91
C ARG A 59 -4.92 -13.78 -42.76
N LYS A 60 -4.53 -12.79 -41.95
CA LYS A 60 -3.67 -12.98 -40.79
C LYS A 60 -4.40 -12.71 -39.47
N LEU A 61 -4.01 -13.44 -38.44
CA LEU A 61 -4.36 -13.23 -37.04
C LEU A 61 -3.28 -12.36 -36.40
N LEU A 62 -3.56 -11.10 -36.16
CA LEU A 62 -2.59 -10.10 -35.68
C LEU A 62 -2.77 -9.88 -34.18
N VAL A 63 -1.67 -9.77 -33.45
CA VAL A 63 -1.66 -9.57 -32.00
C VAL A 63 -1.36 -8.11 -31.67
N ALA A 64 -2.30 -7.45 -31.00
CA ALA A 64 -2.16 -6.07 -30.53
C ALA A 64 -3.27 -5.72 -29.52
N HIS A 65 -3.03 -4.76 -28.63
CA HIS A 65 -4.06 -4.27 -27.69
C HIS A 65 -5.09 -3.38 -28.38
N GLN A 66 -4.64 -2.55 -29.31
CA GLN A 66 -5.48 -1.60 -30.04
C GLN A 66 -5.23 -1.65 -31.56
N PRO A 67 -6.20 -1.27 -32.40
CA PRO A 67 -6.03 -1.25 -33.86
C PRO A 67 -4.84 -0.41 -34.33
N SER A 68 -4.47 0.65 -33.60
CA SER A 68 -3.34 1.52 -33.91
C SER A 68 -1.96 0.86 -33.71
N GLU A 69 -1.91 -0.27 -33.01
CA GLU A 69 -0.69 -1.03 -32.69
C GLU A 69 -0.48 -2.23 -33.61
N LEU A 70 -1.42 -2.47 -34.55
CA LEU A 70 -1.35 -3.61 -35.44
C LEU A 70 -0.07 -3.60 -36.28
N ASN A 71 0.65 -4.72 -36.22
CA ASN A 71 1.84 -4.98 -37.01
C ASN A 71 1.70 -6.35 -37.70
N VAL A 72 1.88 -6.38 -39.02
CA VAL A 72 1.74 -7.59 -39.84
C VAL A 72 2.77 -8.68 -39.52
N GLU A 73 3.83 -8.33 -38.80
CA GLU A 73 4.87 -9.25 -38.30
C GLU A 73 4.49 -9.90 -36.95
N ASN A 74 3.59 -9.27 -36.19
CA ASN A 74 3.15 -9.78 -34.91
C ASN A 74 1.91 -10.67 -35.07
N THR A 75 2.10 -11.89 -35.55
CA THR A 75 0.99 -12.83 -35.75
C THR A 75 0.79 -13.75 -34.56
N LEU A 76 -0.45 -14.23 -34.35
CA LEU A 76 -0.75 -15.24 -33.35
C LEU A 76 0.05 -16.54 -33.61
N ASP A 77 0.28 -16.87 -34.88
CA ASP A 77 1.04 -18.05 -35.26
C ASP A 77 2.50 -17.93 -34.81
N ASP A 78 3.18 -16.81 -35.14
CA ASP A 78 4.59 -16.61 -34.83
C ASP A 78 4.85 -16.43 -33.32
N LEU A 79 3.95 -15.71 -32.62
CA LEU A 79 4.16 -15.37 -31.21
C LEU A 79 3.71 -16.49 -30.26
N TYR A 80 2.73 -17.31 -30.65
CA TYR A 80 2.14 -18.31 -29.73
C TYR A 80 2.02 -19.71 -30.33
N ILE A 81 1.34 -19.90 -31.50
CA ILE A 81 1.03 -21.25 -31.98
C ILE A 81 2.32 -22.03 -32.28
N GLN A 82 3.22 -21.50 -33.09
CA GLN A 82 4.49 -22.19 -33.43
C GLN A 82 5.42 -22.38 -32.22
N PRO A 83 5.62 -21.37 -31.34
CA PRO A 83 6.34 -21.56 -30.08
C PRO A 83 5.78 -22.69 -29.23
N ILE A 84 4.47 -22.75 -29.04
CA ILE A 84 3.78 -23.81 -28.25
C ILE A 84 4.01 -25.18 -28.90
N VAL A 85 3.74 -25.32 -30.19
CA VAL A 85 3.95 -26.56 -30.94
C VAL A 85 5.40 -27.05 -30.82
N LYS A 86 6.37 -26.14 -30.98
CA LYS A 86 7.80 -26.44 -30.83
C LYS A 86 8.14 -26.97 -29.43
N GLN A 87 7.58 -26.37 -28.36
CA GLN A 87 7.82 -26.86 -26.99
C GLN A 87 7.18 -28.23 -26.76
N PHE A 88 5.95 -28.45 -27.23
CA PHE A 88 5.29 -29.75 -27.12
C PHE A 88 6.07 -30.88 -27.82
N HIS A 89 6.57 -30.64 -29.03
CA HIS A 89 7.41 -31.61 -29.74
C HIS A 89 8.71 -31.88 -28.96
N LYS A 90 9.39 -30.83 -28.48
CA LYS A 90 10.61 -30.93 -27.67
C LYS A 90 10.36 -31.71 -26.38
N ASN A 91 9.21 -31.55 -25.75
CA ASN A 91 8.83 -32.15 -24.47
C ASN A 91 8.02 -33.46 -24.64
N LYS A 92 8.00 -34.05 -25.82
CA LYS A 92 7.34 -35.34 -26.12
C LYS A 92 5.84 -35.35 -25.80
N GLY A 93 5.14 -34.31 -26.25
CA GLY A 93 3.70 -34.15 -26.12
C GLY A 93 3.22 -33.55 -24.80
N LYS A 94 4.11 -32.93 -24.03
CA LYS A 94 3.77 -32.21 -22.78
C LYS A 94 4.12 -30.73 -22.88
N ALA A 95 3.46 -29.90 -22.07
CA ALA A 95 3.79 -28.51 -21.96
C ALA A 95 5.23 -28.30 -21.43
N TRP A 96 5.60 -29.02 -20.38
CA TRP A 96 6.96 -29.07 -19.80
C TRP A 96 7.45 -30.48 -19.64
N LYS A 97 8.76 -30.70 -19.84
CA LYS A 97 9.39 -32.02 -19.89
C LYS A 97 9.08 -32.89 -18.66
N ASP A 98 9.18 -32.29 -17.48
CA ASP A 98 9.12 -33.00 -16.20
C ASP A 98 7.85 -32.66 -15.40
N SER A 99 6.77 -32.25 -16.08
CA SER A 99 5.51 -31.87 -15.45
C SER A 99 4.32 -32.46 -16.19
N GLU A 100 3.31 -32.89 -15.42
CA GLU A 100 2.00 -33.29 -15.96
C GLU A 100 1.05 -32.12 -16.14
N LYS A 101 1.46 -30.91 -15.72
CA LYS A 101 0.68 -29.67 -15.89
C LYS A 101 0.54 -29.30 -17.36
N SER A 102 -0.57 -28.69 -17.69
CA SER A 102 -0.79 -27.98 -18.94
C SER A 102 -1.19 -26.53 -18.63
N PHE A 103 -1.39 -25.71 -19.64
CA PHE A 103 -1.74 -24.31 -19.48
C PHE A 103 -2.91 -23.91 -20.37
N TYR A 104 -3.39 -22.69 -20.17
CA TYR A 104 -4.41 -22.06 -20.99
C TYR A 104 -3.76 -21.06 -21.96
N LEU A 105 -4.14 -21.12 -23.23
CA LEU A 105 -3.95 -20.03 -24.19
C LEU A 105 -5.24 -19.24 -24.25
N MET A 106 -5.26 -18.07 -23.62
CA MET A 106 -6.41 -17.20 -23.57
C MET A 106 -6.33 -16.21 -24.73
N ILE A 107 -7.36 -16.21 -25.57
CA ILE A 107 -7.46 -15.33 -26.72
C ILE A 107 -8.52 -14.28 -26.45
N ASP A 108 -8.08 -13.02 -26.30
CA ASP A 108 -9.00 -11.88 -26.24
C ASP A 108 -9.40 -11.48 -27.67
N VAL A 109 -10.65 -11.79 -27.99
CA VAL A 109 -11.28 -11.51 -29.27
C VAL A 109 -11.62 -10.03 -29.34
N LYS A 110 -10.86 -9.26 -30.13
CA LYS A 110 -11.03 -7.79 -30.16
C LYS A 110 -12.16 -7.33 -31.07
N ALA A 111 -12.50 -8.09 -32.10
CA ALA A 111 -13.62 -7.78 -33.00
C ALA A 111 -14.04 -8.99 -33.84
N ASN A 112 -15.27 -8.98 -34.32
CA ASN A 112 -15.82 -9.94 -35.32
C ASN A 112 -15.64 -11.41 -34.91
N PRO A 113 -16.20 -11.86 -33.78
CA PRO A 113 -16.03 -13.24 -33.26
C PRO A 113 -16.41 -14.31 -34.27
N GLN A 114 -17.41 -14.04 -35.15
CA GLN A 114 -17.86 -14.97 -36.19
C GLN A 114 -16.79 -15.26 -37.26
N LEU A 115 -15.84 -14.36 -37.47
CA LEU A 115 -14.71 -14.55 -38.39
C LEU A 115 -13.46 -15.00 -37.65
N LEU A 116 -13.18 -14.34 -36.50
CA LEU A 116 -11.92 -14.53 -35.78
C LEU A 116 -11.83 -15.91 -35.10
N ILE A 117 -12.86 -16.34 -34.38
CA ILE A 117 -12.85 -17.64 -33.70
C ILE A 117 -12.67 -18.81 -34.69
N PRO A 118 -13.42 -18.92 -35.80
CA PRO A 118 -13.17 -19.95 -36.80
C PRO A 118 -11.78 -19.90 -37.43
N ALA A 119 -11.23 -18.69 -37.66
CA ALA A 119 -9.88 -18.56 -38.21
C ALA A 119 -8.82 -19.08 -37.23
N ILE A 120 -8.95 -18.81 -35.93
CA ILE A 120 -8.06 -19.36 -34.90
C ILE A 120 -8.19 -20.88 -34.82
N LEU A 121 -9.43 -21.40 -34.77
CA LEU A 121 -9.66 -22.84 -34.72
C LEU A 121 -9.04 -23.54 -35.93
N GLY A 122 -9.19 -23.00 -37.13
CA GLY A 122 -8.53 -23.51 -38.34
C GLY A 122 -6.99 -23.52 -38.25
N SER A 123 -6.39 -22.57 -37.57
CA SER A 123 -4.93 -22.51 -37.37
C SER A 123 -4.42 -23.60 -36.42
N ILE A 124 -5.21 -23.97 -35.40
CA ILE A 124 -4.80 -24.99 -34.39
C ILE A 124 -5.24 -26.43 -34.73
N GLU A 125 -6.23 -26.59 -35.61
CA GLU A 125 -6.72 -27.94 -36.04
C GLU A 125 -5.64 -28.81 -36.65
N GLN A 126 -4.60 -28.25 -37.24
CA GLN A 126 -3.48 -28.98 -37.80
C GLN A 126 -2.53 -29.55 -36.72
N TYR A 127 -2.68 -29.19 -35.44
CA TYR A 127 -1.86 -29.63 -34.30
C TYR A 127 -2.73 -30.25 -33.19
N PRO A 128 -3.53 -31.28 -33.46
CA PRO A 128 -4.51 -31.81 -32.51
C PRO A 128 -3.86 -32.42 -31.25
N GLU A 129 -2.63 -32.94 -31.36
CA GLU A 129 -1.86 -33.46 -30.20
C GLU A 129 -1.42 -32.32 -29.23
N VAL A 130 -1.46 -31.08 -29.68
CA VAL A 130 -1.09 -29.92 -28.90
C VAL A 130 -2.29 -29.20 -28.31
N PHE A 131 -3.42 -29.14 -29.04
CA PHE A 131 -4.60 -28.29 -28.68
C PHE A 131 -5.89 -29.07 -28.43
N ASP A 132 -5.92 -30.41 -28.64
CA ASP A 132 -7.11 -31.22 -28.39
C ASP A 132 -6.90 -32.21 -27.22
N ARG A 133 -7.50 -31.87 -26.08
CA ARG A 133 -7.43 -32.68 -24.85
C ARG A 133 -8.11 -34.06 -24.98
N SER A 134 -8.96 -34.26 -25.99
CA SER A 134 -9.52 -35.60 -26.25
C SER A 134 -8.48 -36.55 -26.88
N ARG A 135 -7.46 -35.98 -27.52
CA ARG A 135 -6.33 -36.76 -28.10
C ARG A 135 -5.11 -36.79 -27.18
N ASN A 136 -4.82 -35.70 -26.50
CA ASN A 136 -3.72 -35.61 -25.56
C ASN A 136 -4.20 -34.93 -24.26
N PRO A 137 -4.24 -35.65 -23.12
CA PRO A 137 -4.70 -35.07 -21.84
C PRO A 137 -3.85 -33.91 -21.36
N HIS A 138 -2.61 -33.77 -21.88
CA HIS A 138 -1.70 -32.67 -21.58
C HIS A 138 -1.79 -31.49 -22.56
N ALA A 139 -2.69 -31.56 -23.56
CA ALA A 139 -2.86 -30.49 -24.56
C ALA A 139 -3.24 -29.14 -23.90
N VAL A 140 -2.85 -28.08 -24.56
CA VAL A 140 -3.22 -26.71 -24.20
C VAL A 140 -4.73 -26.52 -24.35
N THR A 141 -5.34 -25.83 -23.38
CA THR A 141 -6.74 -25.46 -23.48
C THR A 141 -6.85 -24.04 -24.06
N VAL A 142 -7.50 -23.90 -25.21
CA VAL A 142 -7.74 -22.60 -25.82
C VAL A 142 -9.03 -22.01 -25.25
N VAL A 143 -8.95 -20.79 -24.71
CA VAL A 143 -10.04 -20.07 -24.05
C VAL A 143 -10.28 -18.74 -24.74
N PHE A 144 -11.49 -18.51 -25.19
CA PHE A 144 -11.90 -17.23 -25.80
C PHE A 144 -12.52 -16.30 -24.78
N THR A 145 -12.08 -15.05 -24.78
CA THR A 145 -12.61 -13.93 -23.96
C THR A 145 -12.84 -12.70 -24.84
N GLY A 146 -13.27 -11.57 -24.26
CA GLY A 146 -13.51 -10.32 -24.97
C GLY A 146 -14.85 -10.33 -25.72
N ASP A 147 -14.84 -10.04 -27.02
CA ASP A 147 -16.04 -10.08 -27.89
C ASP A 147 -16.32 -11.54 -28.29
N ILE A 148 -17.02 -12.26 -27.40
CA ILE A 148 -17.36 -13.68 -27.59
C ILE A 148 -18.88 -13.87 -27.74
N PRO A 149 -19.34 -14.98 -28.41
CA PRO A 149 -20.76 -15.28 -28.51
C PRO A 149 -21.40 -15.46 -27.13
N THR A 150 -22.72 -15.23 -27.07
CA THR A 150 -23.50 -15.51 -25.86
C THR A 150 -23.56 -17.01 -25.56
N PRO A 151 -23.82 -17.45 -24.32
CA PRO A 151 -23.77 -18.85 -23.93
C PRO A 151 -24.66 -19.79 -24.77
N GLU A 152 -25.75 -19.28 -25.35
CA GLU A 152 -26.66 -20.03 -26.21
C GLU A 152 -25.98 -20.53 -27.48
N HIS A 153 -24.94 -19.84 -27.94
CA HIS A 153 -24.20 -20.13 -29.16
C HIS A 153 -22.93 -20.96 -28.95
N PHE A 154 -22.56 -21.28 -27.73
CA PHE A 154 -21.33 -22.06 -27.45
C PHE A 154 -21.33 -23.43 -28.12
N GLY A 155 -22.51 -24.03 -28.28
CA GLY A 155 -22.70 -25.32 -28.97
C GLY A 155 -22.40 -25.31 -30.46
N GLU A 156 -22.34 -24.15 -31.10
CA GLU A 156 -22.05 -23.99 -32.53
C GLU A 156 -20.57 -24.14 -32.86
N TYR A 157 -19.69 -24.08 -31.83
CA TYR A 157 -18.23 -24.20 -31.97
C TYR A 157 -17.74 -25.61 -31.62
N PRO A 158 -16.61 -26.07 -32.20
CA PRO A 158 -15.99 -27.36 -31.88
C PRO A 158 -15.69 -27.51 -30.39
N ALA A 159 -15.65 -28.74 -29.88
CA ALA A 159 -15.48 -29.05 -28.46
C ALA A 159 -14.13 -28.56 -27.87
N ILE A 160 -13.14 -28.28 -28.71
CA ILE A 160 -11.84 -27.73 -28.29
C ILE A 160 -11.90 -26.24 -27.94
N ALA A 161 -12.96 -25.51 -28.33
CA ALA A 161 -13.15 -24.11 -27.98
C ALA A 161 -13.77 -24.01 -26.59
N PHE A 162 -13.05 -23.42 -25.65
CA PHE A 162 -13.58 -23.05 -24.36
C PHE A 162 -13.78 -21.54 -24.29
N PHE A 163 -14.63 -21.09 -23.37
CA PHE A 163 -14.98 -19.69 -23.22
C PHE A 163 -14.72 -19.23 -21.79
N ASP A 164 -14.41 -17.96 -21.64
CA ASP A 164 -14.38 -17.26 -20.37
C ASP A 164 -15.81 -16.99 -19.89
N GLY A 165 -16.14 -17.40 -18.67
CA GLY A 165 -17.45 -17.22 -18.09
C GLY A 165 -17.65 -15.80 -17.56
N ASN A 166 -18.88 -15.28 -17.69
CA ASN A 166 -19.26 -14.01 -17.10
C ASN A 166 -20.37 -14.20 -16.06
N VAL A 167 -20.17 -13.69 -14.84
CA VAL A 167 -21.08 -13.88 -13.69
C VAL A 167 -22.47 -13.26 -13.89
N LYS A 168 -22.65 -12.43 -14.91
CA LYS A 168 -23.96 -11.83 -15.27
C LYS A 168 -24.93 -12.83 -15.90
N TYR A 169 -24.42 -13.92 -16.52
CA TYR A 169 -25.23 -14.93 -17.15
C TYR A 169 -25.58 -16.09 -16.20
N SER A 170 -26.69 -16.77 -16.50
CA SER A 170 -26.99 -18.09 -15.97
C SER A 170 -26.64 -19.13 -17.03
N TYR A 171 -26.09 -20.26 -16.63
CA TYR A 171 -25.60 -21.29 -17.55
C TYR A 171 -26.30 -22.61 -17.29
N SER A 172 -26.65 -23.34 -18.36
CA SER A 172 -27.02 -24.74 -18.27
C SER A 172 -25.79 -25.62 -17.98
N GLU A 173 -25.98 -26.87 -17.59
CA GLU A 173 -24.89 -27.82 -17.36
C GLU A 173 -24.00 -27.99 -18.61
N ASP A 174 -24.61 -28.05 -19.81
CA ASP A 174 -23.85 -28.19 -21.05
C ASP A 174 -23.07 -26.92 -21.41
N GLN A 175 -23.62 -25.74 -21.16
CA GLN A 175 -22.89 -24.49 -21.31
C GLN A 175 -21.72 -24.39 -20.31
N LEU A 176 -21.92 -24.81 -19.06
CA LEU A 176 -20.85 -24.85 -18.06
C LEU A 176 -19.68 -25.75 -18.47
N LYS A 177 -19.93 -26.86 -19.19
CA LYS A 177 -18.85 -27.72 -19.72
C LYS A 177 -17.95 -26.99 -20.72
N ARG A 178 -18.45 -25.92 -21.35
CA ARG A 178 -17.71 -25.08 -22.29
C ARG A 178 -16.99 -23.89 -21.64
N ILE A 179 -17.22 -23.65 -20.34
CA ILE A 179 -16.56 -22.60 -19.57
C ILE A 179 -15.28 -23.17 -18.95
N ALA A 180 -14.14 -22.53 -19.23
CA ALA A 180 -12.86 -22.87 -18.63
C ALA A 180 -12.78 -22.35 -17.17
N PHE A 181 -13.00 -21.07 -17.00
CA PHE A 181 -13.08 -20.34 -15.73
C PHE A 181 -13.94 -19.09 -15.92
N PHE A 182 -14.16 -18.32 -14.87
CA PHE A 182 -14.88 -17.06 -14.89
C PHE A 182 -13.93 -15.90 -14.72
N SER A 183 -14.19 -14.79 -15.44
CA SER A 183 -13.48 -13.52 -15.24
C SER A 183 -14.46 -12.36 -15.05
N ASP A 184 -14.03 -11.36 -14.24
CA ASP A 184 -14.75 -10.09 -14.14
C ASP A 184 -13.76 -8.95 -13.84
N ALA A 185 -14.20 -7.70 -14.06
CA ALA A 185 -13.41 -6.52 -13.75
C ALA A 185 -13.38 -6.29 -12.23
N PHE A 186 -12.20 -6.20 -11.64
CA PHE A 186 -12.03 -5.95 -10.21
C PHE A 186 -12.72 -4.66 -9.75
N GLN A 187 -12.61 -3.60 -10.56
CA GLN A 187 -13.14 -2.27 -10.24
C GLN A 187 -14.67 -2.24 -10.11
N ARG A 188 -15.40 -3.26 -10.60
CA ARG A 188 -16.84 -3.38 -10.37
C ARG A 188 -17.21 -3.66 -8.91
N PHE A 189 -16.28 -4.19 -8.14
CA PHE A 189 -16.49 -4.66 -6.77
C PHE A 189 -15.69 -3.90 -5.74
N SER A 190 -14.52 -3.42 -6.11
CA SER A 190 -13.60 -2.75 -5.20
C SER A 190 -12.78 -1.66 -5.92
N MET A 191 -12.55 -0.55 -5.22
CA MET A 191 -11.64 0.51 -5.63
C MET A 191 -10.30 0.44 -4.90
N TRP A 192 -10.04 -0.68 -4.20
CA TRP A 192 -8.77 -0.89 -3.50
C TRP A 192 -7.58 -0.88 -4.48
N ASN A 193 -6.52 -0.16 -4.11
CA ASN A 193 -5.34 0.05 -4.95
C ASN A 193 -4.17 -0.92 -4.65
N GLY A 194 -4.43 -1.99 -3.88
CA GLY A 194 -3.41 -2.97 -3.53
C GLY A 194 -2.54 -2.59 -2.32
N LYS A 195 -2.76 -1.43 -1.70
CA LYS A 195 -1.99 -0.95 -0.54
C LYS A 195 -2.86 -0.92 0.70
N GLY A 196 -2.27 -1.27 1.85
CA GLY A 196 -2.99 -1.36 3.12
C GLY A 196 -4.16 -2.35 3.06
N SER A 197 -5.15 -2.12 3.91
CA SER A 197 -6.28 -3.03 4.09
C SER A 197 -7.42 -2.76 3.11
N ILE A 198 -8.00 -3.83 2.54
CA ILE A 198 -9.25 -3.74 1.79
C ILE A 198 -10.43 -3.46 2.75
N VAL A 199 -11.41 -2.66 2.34
CA VAL A 199 -12.58 -2.39 3.17
C VAL A 199 -13.54 -3.57 3.21
N THR A 200 -14.17 -3.81 4.35
CA THR A 200 -15.03 -4.98 4.59
C THR A 200 -16.17 -5.10 3.58
N SER A 201 -16.87 -4.00 3.29
CA SER A 201 -17.99 -4.01 2.33
C SER A 201 -17.56 -4.34 0.89
N GLU A 202 -16.35 -3.97 0.47
CA GLU A 202 -15.78 -4.35 -0.83
C GLU A 202 -15.36 -5.82 -0.83
N LYS A 203 -14.75 -6.30 0.25
CA LYS A 203 -14.41 -7.72 0.43
C LYS A 203 -15.65 -8.60 0.37
N GLU A 204 -16.73 -8.22 1.04
CA GLU A 204 -17.99 -8.97 1.03
C GLU A 204 -18.57 -9.10 -0.39
N LYS A 205 -18.52 -8.04 -1.20
CA LYS A 205 -18.93 -8.09 -2.61
C LYS A 205 -18.08 -9.07 -3.42
N LEU A 206 -16.77 -9.02 -3.28
CA LEU A 206 -15.85 -9.93 -3.95
C LEU A 206 -16.11 -11.38 -3.50
N MET A 207 -16.22 -11.62 -2.19
CA MET A 207 -16.49 -12.96 -1.64
C MET A 207 -17.83 -13.53 -2.13
N ALA A 208 -18.87 -12.71 -2.30
CA ALA A 208 -20.14 -13.16 -2.85
C ALA A 208 -19.99 -13.71 -4.28
N ILE A 209 -19.19 -13.05 -5.12
CA ILE A 209 -18.91 -13.51 -6.49
C ILE A 209 -18.01 -14.75 -6.49
N ILE A 210 -16.96 -14.77 -5.69
CA ILE A 210 -16.06 -15.92 -5.54
C ILE A 210 -16.88 -17.17 -5.15
N ASN A 211 -17.70 -17.07 -4.11
CA ASN A 211 -18.53 -18.16 -3.64
C ASN A 211 -19.57 -18.61 -4.68
N LYS A 212 -20.16 -17.65 -5.43
CA LYS A 212 -21.06 -17.98 -6.54
C LYS A 212 -20.37 -18.83 -7.60
N VAL A 213 -19.18 -18.44 -8.04
CA VAL A 213 -18.42 -19.17 -9.07
C VAL A 213 -17.95 -20.54 -8.54
N HIS A 214 -17.47 -20.59 -7.30
CA HIS A 214 -17.08 -21.86 -6.67
C HIS A 214 -18.26 -22.82 -6.50
N SER A 215 -19.48 -22.33 -6.26
CA SER A 215 -20.68 -23.17 -6.20
C SER A 215 -21.02 -23.84 -7.54
N LEU A 216 -20.54 -23.26 -8.67
CA LEU A 216 -20.62 -23.87 -10.00
C LEU A 216 -19.48 -24.84 -10.31
N GLY A 217 -18.58 -25.10 -9.35
CA GLY A 217 -17.40 -25.93 -9.54
C GLY A 217 -16.35 -25.31 -10.48
N LYS A 218 -16.32 -23.96 -10.59
CA LYS A 218 -15.45 -23.23 -11.50
C LYS A 218 -14.48 -22.33 -10.75
N LYS A 219 -13.39 -21.94 -11.43
CA LYS A 219 -12.35 -21.01 -10.96
C LYS A 219 -12.71 -19.58 -11.33
N ILE A 220 -12.19 -18.61 -10.58
CA ILE A 220 -12.40 -17.18 -10.83
C ILE A 220 -11.09 -16.41 -10.98
N ARG A 221 -11.09 -15.47 -11.93
CA ARG A 221 -10.05 -14.45 -12.18
C ARG A 221 -10.67 -13.07 -12.08
N PHE A 222 -9.93 -12.10 -11.55
CA PHE A 222 -10.26 -10.69 -11.68
C PHE A 222 -9.17 -9.97 -12.50
N TRP A 223 -9.59 -9.26 -13.55
CA TRP A 223 -8.71 -8.41 -14.34
C TRP A 223 -8.85 -6.94 -13.94
N GLY A 224 -7.85 -6.11 -14.30
CA GLY A 224 -7.82 -4.68 -13.98
C GLY A 224 -7.71 -4.39 -12.48
N GLY A 225 -7.32 -5.36 -11.66
CA GLY A 225 -6.99 -5.16 -10.25
C GLY A 225 -5.56 -4.64 -10.08
N PRO A 226 -5.17 -4.24 -8.86
CA PRO A 226 -3.78 -3.92 -8.57
C PRO A 226 -2.89 -5.14 -8.79
N ASP A 227 -1.63 -4.91 -9.20
CA ASP A 227 -0.68 -5.97 -9.52
C ASP A 227 0.61 -5.80 -8.72
N ASN A 228 0.56 -6.20 -7.44
CA ASN A 228 1.67 -6.15 -6.51
C ASN A 228 1.60 -7.29 -5.48
N LEU A 229 2.65 -7.47 -4.70
CA LEU A 229 2.80 -8.54 -3.73
C LEU A 229 1.65 -8.59 -2.69
N ASN A 230 1.23 -7.45 -2.16
CA ASN A 230 0.13 -7.37 -1.20
C ASN A 230 -1.20 -7.82 -1.83
N THR A 231 -1.44 -7.46 -3.10
CA THR A 231 -2.61 -7.91 -3.85
C THR A 231 -2.59 -9.42 -4.09
N TRP A 232 -1.47 -9.98 -4.54
CA TRP A 232 -1.35 -11.41 -4.79
C TRP A 232 -1.64 -12.23 -3.52
N GLN A 233 -1.07 -11.80 -2.39
CA GLN A 233 -1.32 -12.42 -1.09
C GLN A 233 -2.78 -12.28 -0.65
N THR A 234 -3.36 -11.09 -0.78
CA THR A 234 -4.75 -10.82 -0.41
C THR A 234 -5.72 -11.64 -1.25
N PHE A 235 -5.51 -11.70 -2.57
CA PHE A 235 -6.34 -12.47 -3.50
C PHE A 235 -6.29 -13.97 -3.17
N ARG A 236 -5.11 -14.48 -2.85
CA ARG A 236 -4.96 -15.86 -2.40
C ARG A 236 -5.75 -16.15 -1.12
N VAL A 237 -5.62 -15.29 -0.10
CA VAL A 237 -6.36 -15.45 1.17
C VAL A 237 -7.87 -15.39 0.96
N MET A 238 -8.34 -14.59 -0.02
CA MET A 238 -9.75 -14.51 -0.40
C MET A 238 -10.24 -15.71 -1.20
N GLY A 239 -9.36 -16.58 -1.68
CA GLY A 239 -9.72 -17.74 -2.49
C GLY A 239 -9.93 -17.44 -3.98
N ILE A 240 -9.31 -16.38 -4.49
CA ILE A 240 -9.25 -16.13 -5.94
C ILE A 240 -8.28 -17.16 -6.53
N ASP A 241 -8.71 -17.87 -7.56
CA ASP A 241 -7.99 -19.03 -8.11
C ASP A 241 -6.91 -18.64 -9.11
N ILE A 242 -7.12 -17.56 -9.86
CA ILE A 242 -6.23 -17.17 -10.97
C ILE A 242 -5.79 -15.72 -10.73
N ILE A 243 -4.49 -15.55 -10.53
CA ILE A 243 -3.88 -14.23 -10.36
C ILE A 243 -3.52 -13.67 -11.73
N ASN A 244 -4.13 -12.51 -12.06
CA ASN A 244 -3.85 -11.73 -13.26
C ASN A 244 -2.63 -10.82 -12.99
N THR A 245 -1.58 -10.93 -13.80
CA THR A 245 -0.35 -10.15 -13.57
C THR A 245 0.33 -9.75 -14.87
N ASP A 246 0.86 -8.52 -14.89
CA ASP A 246 1.78 -8.02 -15.94
C ASP A 246 3.23 -8.42 -15.62
N HIS A 247 3.48 -9.01 -14.42
CA HIS A 247 4.80 -9.39 -13.92
C HIS A 247 4.91 -10.89 -13.64
N PRO A 248 4.74 -11.79 -14.65
CA PRO A 248 4.65 -13.24 -14.43
C PRO A 248 5.89 -13.81 -13.73
N GLU A 249 7.10 -13.30 -14.01
CA GLU A 249 8.32 -13.76 -13.34
C GLU A 249 8.28 -13.51 -11.84
N LYS A 250 7.93 -12.29 -11.42
CA LYS A 250 7.86 -11.92 -10.00
C LYS A 250 6.75 -12.68 -9.28
N CYS A 251 5.57 -12.76 -9.89
CA CYS A 251 4.41 -13.45 -9.34
C CYS A 251 4.66 -14.96 -9.17
N CYS A 252 5.18 -15.61 -10.20
CA CYS A 252 5.55 -17.05 -10.13
C CYS A 252 6.63 -17.30 -9.08
N ALA A 253 7.65 -16.43 -9.01
CA ALA A 253 8.71 -16.53 -8.01
C ALA A 253 8.16 -16.36 -6.58
N PHE A 254 7.25 -15.42 -6.37
CA PHE A 254 6.60 -15.21 -5.07
C PHE A 254 5.89 -16.47 -4.59
N PHE A 255 4.99 -17.06 -5.39
CA PHE A 255 4.25 -18.26 -4.99
C PHE A 255 5.13 -19.52 -4.91
N ARG A 256 6.13 -19.66 -5.77
CA ARG A 256 7.09 -20.78 -5.74
C ARG A 256 7.91 -20.80 -4.45
N ASN A 257 8.32 -19.62 -3.98
CA ASN A 257 9.16 -19.49 -2.79
C ASN A 257 8.36 -19.38 -1.49
N GLU A 258 7.05 -19.45 -1.55
CA GLU A 258 6.20 -19.25 -0.40
C GLU A 258 6.53 -20.16 0.78
N GLN A 259 6.81 -21.42 0.56
CA GLN A 259 7.17 -22.37 1.63
C GLN A 259 8.49 -21.99 2.32
N HIS A 260 9.40 -21.35 1.60
CA HIS A 260 10.69 -20.87 2.12
C HIS A 260 10.56 -19.52 2.83
N ASN A 261 9.51 -18.75 2.52
CA ASN A 261 9.30 -17.41 3.02
C ASN A 261 8.37 -17.36 4.24
N ASN A 262 7.77 -18.50 4.65
CA ASN A 262 6.81 -18.55 5.74
C ASN A 262 7.36 -19.35 6.92
N PHE A 263 7.06 -18.90 8.13
CA PHE A 263 7.34 -19.60 9.37
C PHE A 263 6.12 -19.61 10.28
N ALA A 264 5.79 -20.76 10.85
CA ALA A 264 4.77 -20.89 11.87
C ALA A 264 5.18 -21.91 12.92
N PHE A 265 4.78 -21.72 14.18
CA PHE A 265 4.95 -22.74 15.21
C PHE A 265 3.96 -23.88 15.02
N GLY A 266 4.45 -25.12 15.09
CA GLY A 266 3.66 -26.33 14.86
C GLY A 266 3.29 -26.49 13.38
N ASN A 267 2.23 -27.28 13.13
CA ASN A 267 1.76 -27.56 11.76
C ASN A 267 0.69 -26.58 11.28
N LYS A 268 0.76 -25.33 11.70
CA LYS A 268 -0.20 -24.30 11.26
C LYS A 268 0.14 -23.86 9.84
N THR A 269 -0.87 -23.88 8.98
CA THR A 269 -0.74 -23.29 7.64
C THR A 269 -0.65 -21.76 7.78
N VAL A 270 0.37 -21.16 7.20
CA VAL A 270 0.48 -19.70 7.10
C VAL A 270 -0.41 -19.24 5.95
N THR A 271 -1.54 -18.63 6.27
CA THR A 271 -2.54 -18.21 5.26
C THR A 271 -2.51 -16.71 4.94
N GLY A 272 -1.56 -15.97 5.51
CA GLY A 272 -1.53 -14.51 5.45
C GLY A 272 -2.46 -13.86 6.47
N SER A 273 -2.37 -12.55 6.63
CA SER A 273 -3.22 -11.77 7.52
C SER A 273 -4.52 -11.34 6.83
N ASP A 274 -5.62 -11.29 7.58
CA ASP A 274 -6.86 -10.67 7.10
C ASP A 274 -6.76 -9.14 7.28
N ASN A 275 -6.36 -8.44 6.22
CA ASN A 275 -6.17 -6.99 6.22
C ASN A 275 -7.47 -6.24 5.87
N THR A 276 -8.60 -6.60 6.45
CA THR A 276 -9.86 -5.88 6.23
C THR A 276 -10.16 -4.87 7.32
N VAL A 277 -10.84 -3.80 6.95
CA VAL A 277 -11.32 -2.75 7.86
C VAL A 277 -12.78 -2.40 7.54
N VAL A 278 -13.52 -1.98 8.57
CA VAL A 278 -14.87 -1.44 8.39
C VAL A 278 -14.75 -0.01 7.84
N ARG A 279 -15.54 0.30 6.83
CA ARG A 279 -15.61 1.63 6.24
C ARG A 279 -17.06 2.08 6.08
N PRO A 280 -17.40 3.35 6.35
CA PRO A 280 -18.72 3.89 6.06
C PRO A 280 -19.05 3.81 4.56
N ASP A 281 -20.23 3.29 4.21
CA ASP A 281 -20.62 2.93 2.82
C ASP A 281 -20.71 4.11 1.83
N LYS A 282 -20.64 5.36 2.29
CA LYS A 282 -20.90 6.54 1.46
C LYS A 282 -19.66 7.39 1.14
N LEU A 283 -18.48 6.92 1.52
CA LEU A 283 -17.24 7.67 1.25
C LEU A 283 -16.57 7.16 -0.02
N ASP A 284 -16.33 8.08 -0.96
CA ASP A 284 -15.46 7.77 -2.08
C ASP A 284 -14.03 7.55 -1.58
N LYS A 285 -13.38 6.55 -2.11
CA LYS A 285 -11.98 6.29 -1.80
C LYS A 285 -11.12 7.39 -2.44
N VAL A 286 -10.33 8.06 -1.64
CA VAL A 286 -9.25 8.92 -2.15
C VAL A 286 -8.09 8.02 -2.54
N THR A 287 -7.83 7.91 -3.84
CA THR A 287 -6.66 7.19 -4.35
C THR A 287 -5.49 8.16 -4.38
N LYS A 288 -4.54 8.03 -3.47
CA LYS A 288 -3.29 8.78 -3.52
C LYS A 288 -2.43 8.26 -4.66
N SER A 289 -1.92 9.17 -5.49
CA SER A 289 -0.92 8.86 -6.50
C SER A 289 0.45 9.24 -5.97
N PHE A 290 1.37 8.28 -5.98
CA PHE A 290 2.78 8.49 -5.63
C PHE A 290 3.66 8.66 -6.87
N ALA A 291 3.07 8.75 -8.07
CA ALA A 291 3.82 8.86 -9.33
C ALA A 291 4.75 10.09 -9.38
N GLY A 292 4.41 11.18 -8.70
CA GLY A 292 5.26 12.37 -8.59
C GLY A 292 6.59 12.12 -7.87
N PHE A 293 6.68 11.04 -7.08
CA PHE A 293 7.87 10.66 -6.32
C PHE A 293 8.72 9.57 -7.00
N ASN A 294 8.29 9.02 -8.14
CA ASN A 294 9.06 8.03 -8.91
C ASN A 294 10.34 8.62 -9.53
N ASN A 295 10.32 9.91 -9.87
CA ASN A 295 11.42 10.59 -10.54
C ASN A 295 11.87 11.78 -9.70
N GLN A 296 12.78 11.56 -8.76
CA GLN A 296 13.36 12.64 -7.98
C GLN A 296 14.18 13.57 -8.88
N LYS A 297 13.79 14.85 -8.90
CA LYS A 297 14.41 15.89 -9.73
C LYS A 297 15.58 16.59 -9.04
N LEU A 298 15.60 16.56 -7.68
CA LEU A 298 16.67 17.20 -6.93
C LEU A 298 17.92 16.31 -6.94
N THR A 299 19.03 16.88 -7.41
CA THR A 299 20.35 16.27 -7.28
C THR A 299 21.18 17.13 -6.36
N LEU A 300 21.61 16.57 -5.23
CA LEU A 300 22.53 17.24 -4.32
C LEU A 300 23.96 17.06 -4.80
N SER A 301 24.70 18.17 -4.92
CA SER A 301 26.11 18.16 -5.35
C SER A 301 27.08 17.83 -4.22
N ALA A 302 26.63 17.92 -2.96
CA ALA A 302 27.41 17.64 -1.77
C ALA A 302 26.46 17.25 -0.60
N PRO A 303 26.98 16.58 0.45
CA PRO A 303 26.25 16.34 1.68
C PRO A 303 25.73 17.63 2.29
N LEU A 304 24.53 17.59 2.87
CA LEU A 304 23.96 18.68 3.65
C LEU A 304 24.63 18.75 5.03
N SER A 305 24.75 19.93 5.57
CA SER A 305 25.20 20.10 6.93
C SER A 305 24.19 19.53 7.93
N TYR A 306 24.68 18.89 8.99
CA TYR A 306 23.84 18.42 10.09
C TYR A 306 24.31 19.03 11.43
N TYR A 307 23.38 19.11 12.38
CA TYR A 307 23.64 19.70 13.69
C TYR A 307 24.10 18.64 14.68
N ARG A 308 25.13 18.95 15.46
CA ARG A 308 25.56 18.12 16.61
C ARG A 308 25.13 18.83 17.89
N PRO A 309 24.16 18.28 18.64
CA PRO A 309 23.73 18.86 19.88
C PRO A 309 24.84 18.92 20.93
N THR A 310 24.81 19.94 21.78
CA THR A 310 25.83 20.16 22.80
C THR A 310 25.81 19.13 23.94
N GLY A 311 24.65 18.49 24.14
CA GLY A 311 24.45 17.51 25.21
C GLY A 311 24.35 18.09 26.62
N LYS A 312 24.37 19.40 26.79
CA LYS A 312 24.41 20.07 28.09
C LYS A 312 23.27 19.68 29.03
N ASN A 313 22.05 19.56 28.52
CA ASN A 313 20.87 19.21 29.32
C ASN A 313 20.30 17.84 28.94
N ASP A 314 21.09 17.03 28.24
CA ASP A 314 20.62 15.77 27.68
C ASP A 314 20.56 14.66 28.76
N GLY A 315 19.36 14.06 28.91
CA GLY A 315 19.11 12.99 29.88
C GLY A 315 19.07 13.42 31.35
N ILE A 316 19.05 14.73 31.66
CA ILE A 316 18.88 15.18 33.04
C ILE A 316 17.47 14.86 33.57
N ASN A 317 17.37 14.56 34.86
CA ASN A 317 16.07 14.23 35.48
C ASN A 317 15.31 15.48 35.91
N VAL A 318 15.05 16.36 34.95
CA VAL A 318 14.23 17.57 35.11
C VAL A 318 13.01 17.46 34.19
N ARG A 319 11.86 17.96 34.62
CA ARG A 319 10.64 17.97 33.79
C ARG A 319 10.82 18.89 32.59
N PRO A 320 10.62 18.41 31.36
CA PRO A 320 10.64 19.28 30.20
C PRO A 320 9.42 20.23 30.23
N LYS A 321 9.66 21.47 29.87
CA LYS A 321 8.60 22.47 29.71
C LYS A 321 7.93 22.33 28.34
N ASN A 322 8.75 22.05 27.32
CA ASN A 322 8.32 21.89 25.94
C ASN A 322 8.57 20.47 25.45
N ILE A 323 7.68 19.98 24.57
CA ILE A 323 7.83 18.69 23.91
C ILE A 323 7.72 18.92 22.39
N ILE A 324 8.69 18.41 21.64
CA ILE A 324 8.64 18.33 20.17
C ILE A 324 8.68 16.86 19.78
N LEU A 325 7.61 16.37 19.20
CA LEU A 325 7.50 15.03 18.64
C LEU A 325 7.63 15.12 17.12
N MET A 326 8.67 14.50 16.56
CA MET A 326 8.96 14.49 15.14
C MET A 326 8.75 13.11 14.57
N ILE A 327 7.88 12.99 13.57
CA ILE A 327 7.47 11.72 12.96
C ILE A 327 7.89 11.74 11.49
N GLY A 328 8.87 10.92 11.12
CA GLY A 328 9.16 10.61 9.71
C GLY A 328 8.24 9.48 9.27
N ASP A 329 7.18 9.81 8.53
CA ASP A 329 6.23 8.82 8.04
C ASP A 329 6.95 7.80 7.13
N GLY A 330 6.78 6.51 7.41
CA GLY A 330 7.44 5.45 6.65
C GLY A 330 8.96 5.30 6.89
N MET A 331 9.54 6.03 7.87
CA MET A 331 10.98 6.11 8.12
C MET A 331 11.48 4.95 8.97
N GLY A 332 11.74 3.81 8.36
CA GLY A 332 12.41 2.69 9.02
C GLY A 332 13.91 2.90 9.21
N LEU A 333 14.56 1.96 9.91
CA LEU A 333 16.01 2.00 10.15
C LEU A 333 16.83 2.03 8.86
N THR A 334 16.35 1.40 7.80
CA THR A 334 17.06 1.35 6.52
C THR A 334 17.01 2.69 5.79
N GLN A 335 15.88 3.40 5.83
CA GLN A 335 15.75 4.76 5.30
C GLN A 335 16.70 5.71 6.05
N VAL A 336 16.75 5.62 7.38
CA VAL A 336 17.70 6.38 8.20
C VAL A 336 19.14 6.07 7.82
N ALA A 337 19.50 4.77 7.75
CA ALA A 337 20.86 4.34 7.40
C ALA A 337 21.27 4.80 5.99
N ALA A 338 20.36 4.74 5.02
CA ALA A 338 20.62 5.19 3.65
C ALA A 338 20.98 6.69 3.62
N ALA A 339 20.15 7.52 4.24
CA ALA A 339 20.38 8.96 4.30
C ALA A 339 21.64 9.32 5.12
N ASP A 340 21.85 8.67 6.27
CA ASP A 340 23.02 8.91 7.13
C ASP A 340 24.34 8.58 6.42
N LEU A 341 24.40 7.43 5.76
CA LEU A 341 25.62 6.96 5.08
C LEU A 341 26.00 7.87 3.88
N VAL A 342 25.03 8.25 3.07
CA VAL A 342 25.29 9.10 1.90
C VAL A 342 25.58 10.55 2.28
N ASN A 343 24.93 11.05 3.34
CA ASN A 343 25.13 12.40 3.86
C ASN A 343 26.32 12.51 4.82
N LYS A 344 26.94 11.39 5.20
CA LYS A 344 28.04 11.33 6.19
C LYS A 344 27.59 11.79 7.59
N GLY A 345 26.34 11.60 7.94
CA GLY A 345 25.71 11.90 9.21
C GLY A 345 24.36 12.62 9.06
N LEU A 346 23.48 12.43 10.04
CA LEU A 346 22.23 13.17 10.25
C LEU A 346 22.25 13.77 11.65
N SER A 347 21.45 14.82 11.89
CA SER A 347 21.37 15.46 13.19
C SER A 347 20.84 14.51 14.26
N PHE A 348 19.78 13.77 13.96
CA PHE A 348 19.20 12.85 14.94
C PHE A 348 20.01 11.56 15.13
N THR A 349 20.87 11.16 14.20
CA THR A 349 21.79 10.03 14.42
C THR A 349 22.97 10.37 15.36
N GLN A 350 23.13 11.64 15.71
CA GLN A 350 24.12 12.07 16.72
C GLN A 350 23.61 11.92 18.17
N LEU A 351 22.32 11.56 18.36
CA LEU A 351 21.69 11.45 19.66
C LEU A 351 22.08 10.13 20.35
N LYS A 352 22.26 10.18 21.67
CA LYS A 352 22.72 9.00 22.44
C LYS A 352 21.59 8.13 23.01
N PHE A 353 20.39 8.68 23.19
CA PHE A 353 19.25 7.93 23.73
C PHE A 353 18.42 7.38 22.58
N ILE A 354 18.57 6.06 22.35
CA ILE A 354 17.95 5.37 21.24
C ILE A 354 17.08 4.24 21.76
N GLY A 355 15.88 4.12 21.22
CA GLY A 355 14.94 3.03 21.41
C GLY A 355 14.42 2.51 20.09
N LEU A 356 13.61 1.47 20.16
CA LEU A 356 12.87 0.90 19.05
C LEU A 356 11.41 0.72 19.46
N GLN A 357 10.47 0.95 18.56
CA GLN A 357 9.06 0.71 18.82
C GLN A 357 8.45 -0.29 17.85
N ARG A 358 7.44 -1.04 18.35
CA ARG A 358 6.57 -1.92 17.57
C ARG A 358 5.40 -1.12 17.05
N THR A 359 5.09 -1.30 15.77
CA THR A 359 4.17 -0.41 15.03
C THR A 359 2.79 -0.99 14.78
N GLN A 360 2.59 -2.32 14.93
CA GLN A 360 1.35 -3.00 14.56
C GLN A 360 0.09 -2.34 15.13
N ALA A 361 -0.97 -2.30 14.30
CA ALA A 361 -2.28 -1.82 14.69
C ALA A 361 -3.06 -2.87 15.50
N LYS A 362 -4.21 -2.50 16.01
CA LYS A 362 -5.12 -3.45 16.66
C LYS A 362 -5.70 -4.39 15.60
N GLY A 363 -5.45 -5.69 15.75
CA GLY A 363 -5.97 -6.70 14.83
C GLY A 363 -5.26 -6.81 13.47
N ASN A 364 -4.32 -5.92 13.15
CA ASN A 364 -3.54 -5.97 11.92
C ASN A 364 -2.04 -6.05 12.21
N PHE A 365 -1.37 -7.02 11.58
CA PHE A 365 0.07 -7.18 11.71
C PHE A 365 0.84 -6.01 11.08
N ILE A 366 0.35 -5.50 9.96
CA ILE A 366 0.86 -4.30 9.29
C ILE A 366 -0.07 -3.14 9.60
N THR A 367 0.49 -2.06 10.13
CA THR A 367 -0.26 -0.83 10.42
C THR A 367 -0.36 0.07 9.21
N ASP A 368 -1.33 0.99 9.21
CA ASP A 368 -1.28 2.21 8.41
C ASP A 368 -0.97 3.42 9.31
N SER A 369 -0.71 4.59 8.71
CA SER A 369 -0.39 5.83 9.44
C SER A 369 -1.52 6.23 10.40
N ALA A 370 -2.79 5.91 10.09
CA ALA A 370 -3.92 6.22 10.96
C ALA A 370 -3.87 5.40 12.27
N GLY A 371 -3.69 4.07 12.17
CA GLY A 371 -3.56 3.18 13.32
C GLY A 371 -2.32 3.48 14.16
N ALA A 372 -1.16 3.66 13.51
CA ALA A 372 0.10 3.94 14.19
C ALA A 372 0.12 5.36 14.78
N GLY A 373 -0.28 6.37 14.01
CA GLY A 373 -0.39 7.76 14.49
C GLY A 373 -1.34 7.87 15.67
N SER A 374 -2.52 7.20 15.62
CA SER A 374 -3.46 7.15 16.75
C SER A 374 -2.82 6.56 18.01
N ALA A 375 -1.99 5.53 17.88
CA ALA A 375 -1.27 4.96 19.03
C ALA A 375 -0.28 5.96 19.63
N LEU A 376 0.44 6.73 18.79
CA LEU A 376 1.35 7.80 19.24
C LEU A 376 0.59 8.97 19.88
N ALA A 377 -0.58 9.33 19.33
CA ALA A 377 -1.36 10.47 19.79
C ALA A 377 -2.21 10.17 21.04
N THR A 378 -2.65 8.93 21.27
CA THR A 378 -3.64 8.60 22.31
C THR A 378 -3.16 7.56 23.33
N GLY A 379 -2.03 6.89 23.08
CA GLY A 379 -1.53 5.80 23.91
C GLY A 379 -2.36 4.52 23.82
N LYS A 380 -3.21 4.37 22.80
CA LYS A 380 -4.06 3.22 22.60
C LYS A 380 -3.97 2.69 21.18
N LYS A 381 -3.91 1.35 21.03
CA LYS A 381 -4.01 0.70 19.72
C LYS A 381 -5.41 0.84 19.17
N THR A 382 -5.53 1.12 17.88
CA THR A 382 -6.80 1.14 17.15
C THR A 382 -6.67 0.40 15.81
N ASN A 383 -7.77 0.27 15.09
CA ASN A 383 -7.80 -0.34 13.77
C ASN A 383 -7.08 0.54 12.74
N ASN A 384 -6.58 -0.08 11.67
CA ASN A 384 -6.16 0.67 10.49
C ASN A 384 -7.30 1.58 10.01
N ARG A 385 -6.95 2.71 9.42
CA ARG A 385 -7.84 3.78 8.93
C ARG A 385 -8.55 4.62 10.01
N TYR A 386 -8.49 4.24 11.29
CA TYR A 386 -9.15 4.93 12.39
C TYR A 386 -8.28 6.07 12.93
N ILE A 387 -8.86 7.28 12.99
CA ILE A 387 -8.24 8.51 13.48
C ILE A 387 -8.64 8.73 14.93
N SER A 388 -7.75 8.45 15.86
CA SER A 388 -7.90 8.67 17.31
C SER A 388 -9.26 8.26 17.88
N THR A 389 -9.78 7.10 17.43
CA THR A 389 -10.99 6.47 17.94
C THR A 389 -10.70 5.05 18.42
N ASP A 390 -11.54 4.50 19.28
CA ASP A 390 -11.53 3.07 19.61
C ASP A 390 -12.17 2.22 18.50
N GLU A 391 -12.22 0.89 18.68
CA GLU A 391 -12.83 -0.04 17.72
C GLU A 391 -14.33 0.19 17.48
N ASN A 392 -15.01 0.88 18.37
CA ASN A 392 -16.44 1.20 18.28
C ASN A 392 -16.68 2.61 17.70
N GLY A 393 -15.60 3.33 17.34
CA GLY A 393 -15.66 4.68 16.82
C GLY A 393 -15.77 5.77 17.90
N ASN A 394 -15.63 5.44 19.19
CA ASN A 394 -15.63 6.45 20.25
C ASN A 394 -14.29 7.20 20.26
N PRO A 395 -14.27 8.52 20.41
CA PRO A 395 -13.05 9.29 20.51
C PRO A 395 -12.12 8.85 21.64
N ASN A 396 -10.85 8.67 21.35
CA ASN A 396 -9.78 8.54 22.34
C ASN A 396 -9.11 9.92 22.48
N THR A 397 -9.05 10.43 23.71
CA THR A 397 -8.43 11.74 23.98
C THR A 397 -6.98 11.77 23.53
N SER A 398 -6.62 12.73 22.70
CA SER A 398 -5.28 12.90 22.16
C SER A 398 -4.36 13.66 23.10
N LEU A 399 -3.06 13.53 22.87
CA LEU A 399 -2.01 14.25 23.61
C LEU A 399 -2.21 15.77 23.52
N THR A 400 -2.61 16.29 22.36
CA THR A 400 -2.91 17.71 22.17
C THR A 400 -4.11 18.18 22.99
N GLU A 401 -5.20 17.39 23.03
CA GLU A 401 -6.38 17.71 23.85
C GLU A 401 -6.05 17.75 25.35
N ILE A 402 -5.25 16.79 25.84
CA ILE A 402 -4.79 16.76 27.23
C ILE A 402 -3.98 18.04 27.54
N LEU A 403 -2.94 18.29 26.74
CA LEU A 403 -2.01 19.37 27.03
C LEU A 403 -2.61 20.77 26.84
N LEU A 404 -3.55 20.94 25.89
CA LEU A 404 -4.36 22.15 25.77
C LEU A 404 -5.23 22.39 27.02
N SER A 405 -5.85 21.34 27.57
CA SER A 405 -6.65 21.45 28.79
C SER A 405 -5.82 21.82 30.02
N GLU A 406 -4.51 21.52 30.00
CA GLU A 406 -3.53 21.92 31.01
C GLU A 406 -2.96 23.32 30.76
N GLY A 407 -3.38 23.99 29.69
CA GLY A 407 -3.00 25.36 29.33
C GLY A 407 -1.67 25.47 28.59
N LYS A 408 -1.10 24.38 28.06
CA LYS A 408 0.02 24.46 27.12
C LYS A 408 -0.47 24.88 25.74
N SER A 409 0.38 25.51 24.95
CA SER A 409 0.11 25.71 23.53
C SER A 409 0.40 24.43 22.76
N CYS A 410 -0.42 24.11 21.75
CA CYS A 410 -0.21 22.93 20.91
C CYS A 410 -0.21 23.28 19.42
N GLY A 411 0.71 22.65 18.68
CA GLY A 411 0.82 22.79 17.23
C GLY A 411 1.03 21.47 16.52
N VAL A 412 0.63 21.45 15.25
CA VAL A 412 0.79 20.34 14.31
C VAL A 412 1.33 20.88 13.00
N VAL A 413 2.43 20.33 12.51
CA VAL A 413 3.10 20.70 11.26
C VAL A 413 3.34 19.47 10.42
N THR A 414 3.07 19.54 9.13
CA THR A 414 3.36 18.47 8.18
C THR A 414 3.89 19.04 6.86
N ASN A 415 4.70 18.29 6.16
CA ASN A 415 5.00 18.54 4.74
C ASN A 415 4.12 17.70 3.81
N GLY A 416 2.99 17.24 4.30
CA GLY A 416 1.89 16.60 3.59
C GLY A 416 0.60 17.43 3.70
N ASN A 417 -0.55 16.77 3.48
CA ASN A 417 -1.86 17.36 3.63
C ASN A 417 -2.25 17.43 5.12
N VAL A 418 -2.73 18.57 5.59
CA VAL A 418 -3.12 18.76 7.00
C VAL A 418 -4.22 17.81 7.48
N ALA A 419 -5.05 17.29 6.59
CA ALA A 419 -6.11 16.31 6.89
C ALA A 419 -5.69 14.85 6.63
N ASP A 420 -4.42 14.61 6.29
CA ASP A 420 -3.91 13.23 6.22
C ASP A 420 -3.83 12.59 7.62
N ALA A 421 -3.66 11.29 7.66
CA ALA A 421 -3.80 10.49 8.88
C ALA A 421 -2.89 10.97 10.02
N THR A 422 -1.59 11.16 9.77
CA THR A 422 -0.60 11.48 10.82
C THR A 422 -0.83 12.83 11.48
N PRO A 423 -1.08 13.95 10.78
CA PRO A 423 -1.48 15.18 11.45
C PRO A 423 -2.88 15.09 12.06
N ALA A 424 -3.82 14.41 11.40
CA ALA A 424 -5.23 14.31 11.81
C ALA A 424 -5.43 13.69 13.19
N VAL A 425 -4.66 12.66 13.56
CA VAL A 425 -4.80 11.97 14.85
C VAL A 425 -4.53 12.87 16.06
N PHE A 426 -3.89 14.02 15.87
CA PHE A 426 -3.60 14.97 16.94
C PHE A 426 -4.71 16.02 17.15
N TYR A 427 -5.72 16.11 16.24
CA TYR A 427 -6.75 17.12 16.39
C TYR A 427 -8.16 16.65 15.97
N GLY A 428 -8.29 15.53 15.27
CA GLY A 428 -9.54 15.00 14.75
C GLY A 428 -9.85 13.59 15.24
N HIS A 429 -11.11 13.19 15.07
CA HIS A 429 -11.59 11.83 15.38
C HIS A 429 -12.47 11.35 14.23
N SER A 430 -12.15 10.18 13.67
CA SER A 430 -12.93 9.58 12.59
C SER A 430 -12.67 8.08 12.53
N THR A 431 -13.64 7.29 12.13
CA THR A 431 -13.46 5.86 11.79
C THR A 431 -12.92 5.66 10.37
N GLU A 432 -12.63 6.75 9.67
CA GLU A 432 -12.14 6.70 8.29
C GLU A 432 -11.18 7.86 7.99
N ARG A 433 -9.90 7.54 7.68
CA ARG A 433 -8.85 8.52 7.38
C ARG A 433 -9.11 9.37 6.12
N ASP A 434 -9.91 8.86 5.17
CA ASP A 434 -10.26 9.60 3.95
C ASP A 434 -11.44 10.58 4.18
N ASN A 435 -12.01 10.63 5.40
CA ASN A 435 -13.10 11.54 5.75
C ASN A 435 -12.56 12.90 6.21
N SER A 436 -11.91 13.63 5.30
CA SER A 436 -11.35 14.95 5.59
C SER A 436 -12.40 15.95 6.10
N ASP A 437 -13.67 15.80 5.67
CA ASP A 437 -14.78 16.65 6.11
C ASP A 437 -15.08 16.50 7.60
N GLU A 438 -14.98 15.29 8.16
CA GLU A 438 -15.16 15.07 9.60
C GLU A 438 -13.89 15.43 10.38
N ILE A 439 -12.74 15.02 9.88
CA ILE A 439 -11.44 15.26 10.51
C ILE A 439 -11.22 16.75 10.76
N THR A 440 -11.43 17.59 9.74
CA THR A 440 -11.15 19.04 9.82
C THR A 440 -12.11 19.79 10.76
N LYS A 441 -13.31 19.25 11.04
CA LYS A 441 -14.20 19.76 12.09
C LYS A 441 -13.60 19.64 13.50
N GLY A 442 -12.65 18.74 13.69
CA GLY A 442 -11.90 18.61 14.94
C GLY A 442 -11.22 19.89 15.39
N LEU A 443 -10.82 20.76 14.46
CA LEU A 443 -10.19 22.05 14.76
C LEU A 443 -11.07 22.98 15.60
N PHE A 444 -12.40 22.91 15.48
CA PHE A 444 -13.33 23.69 16.31
C PHE A 444 -13.34 23.24 17.77
N LYS A 445 -13.08 21.96 18.02
CA LYS A 445 -13.05 21.37 19.36
C LYS A 445 -11.68 21.49 19.99
N THR A 446 -10.66 21.04 19.27
CA THR A 446 -9.27 20.99 19.77
C THR A 446 -8.67 22.37 19.88
N LYS A 447 -8.99 23.29 18.95
CA LYS A 447 -8.53 24.68 18.96
C LYS A 447 -7.00 24.79 19.04
N LEU A 448 -6.30 24.07 18.17
CA LEU A 448 -4.84 24.15 18.05
C LEU A 448 -4.36 25.59 17.98
N ASN A 449 -3.19 25.89 18.55
CA ASN A 449 -2.58 27.21 18.43
C ASN A 449 -1.90 27.39 17.06
N PHE A 450 -1.40 26.30 16.48
CA PHE A 450 -0.73 26.33 15.18
C PHE A 450 -1.00 25.04 14.40
N LEU A 451 -1.45 25.17 13.15
CA LEU A 451 -1.56 24.07 12.19
C LEU A 451 -0.86 24.50 10.91
N ALA A 452 0.02 23.65 10.35
CA ALA A 452 0.66 23.94 9.06
C ALA A 452 0.81 22.71 8.18
N GLY A 453 0.65 22.90 6.87
CA GLY A 453 0.83 21.88 5.84
C GLY A 453 0.28 22.34 4.50
N SER A 454 0.04 21.40 3.60
CA SER A 454 -0.70 21.61 2.34
C SER A 454 -2.16 21.20 2.49
N GLY A 455 -2.96 21.36 1.43
CA GLY A 455 -4.32 20.84 1.36
C GLY A 455 -5.42 21.86 1.62
N GLU A 456 -5.29 23.10 1.15
CA GLU A 456 -6.33 24.14 1.24
C GLU A 456 -7.71 23.65 0.77
N THR A 457 -7.74 22.74 -0.20
CA THR A 457 -8.98 22.21 -0.77
C THR A 457 -9.86 21.46 0.24
N VAL A 458 -9.30 20.88 1.32
CA VAL A 458 -10.10 20.17 2.35
C VAL A 458 -10.99 21.13 3.15
N PHE A 459 -10.72 22.43 3.09
CA PHE A 459 -11.52 23.47 3.75
C PHE A 459 -12.56 24.09 2.81
N THR A 460 -12.33 24.06 1.50
CA THR A 460 -13.13 24.78 0.50
C THR A 460 -13.93 23.85 -0.43
N LYS A 461 -13.40 22.65 -0.79
CA LYS A 461 -14.05 21.69 -1.68
C LYS A 461 -14.58 20.50 -0.87
N ARG A 462 -15.68 20.72 -0.15
CA ARG A 462 -16.24 19.77 0.81
C ARG A 462 -17.55 19.16 0.31
N LYS A 463 -17.81 17.92 0.69
CA LYS A 463 -19.07 17.22 0.36
C LYS A 463 -20.24 17.63 1.25
N ASP A 464 -19.94 18.10 2.49
CA ASP A 464 -20.95 18.60 3.43
C ASP A 464 -21.44 20.01 3.09
N SER A 465 -20.97 20.61 2.00
CA SER A 465 -21.32 21.95 1.51
C SER A 465 -21.01 23.10 2.48
N LEU A 466 -20.22 22.84 3.53
CA LEU A 466 -19.74 23.88 4.44
C LEU A 466 -18.55 24.64 3.82
N ASN A 467 -18.54 25.94 3.94
CA ASN A 467 -17.32 26.72 3.73
C ASN A 467 -16.57 26.78 5.07
N LEU A 468 -15.73 25.75 5.33
CA LEU A 468 -15.05 25.63 6.61
C LEU A 468 -14.01 26.74 6.80
N GLU A 469 -13.42 27.23 5.72
CA GLU A 469 -12.47 28.36 5.76
C GLU A 469 -13.12 29.61 6.36
N THR A 470 -14.33 29.95 5.93
CA THR A 470 -15.08 31.11 6.47
C THR A 470 -15.36 30.96 7.97
N GLU A 471 -15.70 29.73 8.40
CA GLU A 471 -15.95 29.48 9.82
C GLU A 471 -14.66 29.52 10.66
N LEU A 472 -13.56 28.98 10.16
CA LEU A 472 -12.26 28.98 10.84
C LEU A 472 -11.68 30.38 10.99
N LYS A 473 -11.90 31.29 10.03
CA LYS A 473 -11.45 32.70 10.11
C LYS A 473 -12.01 33.49 11.31
N LYS A 474 -13.04 32.95 11.98
CA LYS A 474 -13.56 33.53 13.24
C LYS A 474 -12.60 33.30 14.42
N ASP A 475 -11.88 32.20 14.43
CA ASP A 475 -10.98 31.77 15.52
C ASP A 475 -9.51 31.73 15.11
N TYR A 476 -9.20 31.69 13.81
CA TYR A 476 -7.86 31.49 13.25
C TYR A 476 -7.47 32.58 12.25
N VAL A 477 -6.20 32.90 12.22
CA VAL A 477 -5.55 33.60 11.11
C VAL A 477 -5.12 32.56 10.07
N LEU A 478 -5.57 32.72 8.84
CA LEU A 478 -5.17 31.85 7.71
C LEU A 478 -4.00 32.51 6.99
N LEU A 479 -2.94 31.74 6.76
CA LEU A 479 -1.75 32.12 6.01
C LEU A 479 -1.59 31.13 4.86
N HIS A 480 -1.07 31.60 3.73
CA HIS A 480 -0.86 30.77 2.53
C HIS A 480 0.61 30.64 2.14
N ASN A 481 1.48 31.30 2.89
CA ASN A 481 2.93 31.22 2.68
C ASN A 481 3.65 31.29 4.04
N VAL A 482 4.70 30.49 4.19
CA VAL A 482 5.52 30.44 5.41
C VAL A 482 6.13 31.81 5.77
N ASP A 483 6.39 32.65 4.78
CA ASP A 483 6.99 33.99 4.98
C ASP A 483 5.99 35.04 5.50
N GLU A 484 4.68 34.80 5.46
CA GLU A 484 3.67 35.70 5.96
C GLU A 484 3.78 35.87 7.48
N PRO A 485 3.75 37.11 8.01
CA PRO A 485 3.89 37.33 9.44
C PRO A 485 2.63 36.92 10.21
N CYS A 486 2.81 36.37 11.41
CA CYS A 486 1.72 36.15 12.36
C CYS A 486 2.08 36.72 13.73
N LYS A 487 1.06 37.13 14.48
CA LYS A 487 1.25 37.66 15.85
C LYS A 487 1.23 36.50 16.85
N VAL A 488 2.08 36.59 17.85
CA VAL A 488 2.02 35.72 19.03
C VAL A 488 0.62 35.83 19.68
N ASN A 489 0.08 34.77 20.21
CA ASN A 489 -1.25 34.64 20.82
C ASN A 489 -2.46 34.62 19.85
N GLN A 490 -2.25 34.61 18.55
CA GLN A 490 -3.30 34.24 17.58
C GLN A 490 -3.27 32.72 17.35
N ARG A 491 -4.40 32.12 16.99
CA ARG A 491 -4.40 30.77 16.41
C ARG A 491 -4.14 30.90 14.92
N VAL A 492 -3.26 30.06 14.39
CA VAL A 492 -2.79 30.14 13.00
C VAL A 492 -3.05 28.82 12.29
N ILE A 493 -3.57 28.91 11.08
CA ILE A 493 -3.56 27.83 10.09
C ILE A 493 -2.76 28.33 8.89
N LEU A 494 -1.63 27.67 8.60
CA LEU A 494 -0.74 27.96 7.48
C LEU A 494 -0.90 26.86 6.43
N LEU A 495 -1.43 27.21 5.26
CA LEU A 495 -1.67 26.29 4.13
C LEU A 495 -0.75 26.67 2.96
N ASP A 496 0.47 26.18 3.00
CA ASP A 496 1.45 26.41 1.92
C ASP A 496 1.55 25.15 1.05
N GLU A 497 0.96 25.18 -0.15
CA GLU A 497 0.87 24.02 -1.03
C GLU A 497 2.24 23.47 -1.44
N ARG A 498 3.29 24.28 -1.42
CA ARG A 498 4.67 23.85 -1.69
C ARG A 498 5.16 22.79 -0.70
N LEU A 499 4.60 22.71 0.52
CA LEU A 499 4.91 21.68 1.52
C LEU A 499 4.54 20.28 1.00
N GLY A 500 3.40 20.14 0.31
CA GLY A 500 2.91 18.86 -0.21
C GLY A 500 3.53 18.42 -1.54
N GLU A 501 4.32 19.25 -2.18
CA GLU A 501 5.00 18.92 -3.44
C GLU A 501 6.26 18.08 -3.21
N ALA A 502 6.64 17.28 -4.23
CA ALA A 502 7.92 16.57 -4.21
C ALA A 502 9.08 17.56 -4.00
N THR A 503 10.09 17.13 -3.23
CA THR A 503 11.17 18.02 -2.82
C THR A 503 12.05 18.44 -4.00
N THR A 504 12.24 19.73 -4.12
CA THR A 504 13.09 20.43 -5.09
C THR A 504 14.08 21.33 -4.35
N GLN A 505 14.96 22.02 -5.09
CA GLN A 505 15.88 23.00 -4.48
C GLN A 505 15.11 24.14 -3.76
N ASP A 506 13.96 24.51 -4.29
CA ASP A 506 13.20 25.68 -3.78
C ASP A 506 12.43 25.37 -2.50
N ASN A 507 12.03 24.12 -2.27
CA ASN A 507 11.23 23.73 -1.10
C ASN A 507 11.96 22.79 -0.12
N LEU A 508 13.23 22.44 -0.36
CA LEU A 508 14.04 21.56 0.50
C LEU A 508 14.06 22.01 1.99
N HIS A 509 14.12 23.31 2.22
CA HIS A 509 14.20 23.88 3.56
C HIS A 509 12.83 24.29 4.14
N LEU A 510 11.74 24.08 3.40
CA LEU A 510 10.44 24.64 3.75
C LEU A 510 9.87 24.06 5.05
N LEU A 511 10.03 22.75 5.28
CA LEU A 511 9.63 22.12 6.55
C LEU A 511 10.44 22.66 7.72
N ALA A 512 11.75 22.89 7.56
CA ALA A 512 12.61 23.48 8.59
C ALA A 512 12.20 24.92 8.92
N GLN A 513 11.90 25.74 7.91
CA GLN A 513 11.39 27.11 8.08
C GLN A 513 10.03 27.10 8.81
N THR A 514 9.12 26.21 8.41
CA THR A 514 7.81 26.06 9.06
C THR A 514 7.96 25.59 10.51
N THR A 515 8.93 24.68 10.79
CA THR A 515 9.28 24.24 12.14
C THR A 515 9.73 25.39 13.01
N THR A 516 10.65 26.22 12.52
CA THR A 516 11.13 27.41 13.24
C THR A 516 9.98 28.36 13.56
N LYS A 517 9.15 28.66 12.55
CA LYS A 517 7.96 29.53 12.71
C LYS A 517 6.98 28.97 13.75
N ALA A 518 6.72 27.67 13.76
CA ALA A 518 5.84 27.03 14.73
C ALA A 518 6.42 27.11 16.16
N ILE A 519 7.71 26.83 16.33
CA ILE A 519 8.42 26.93 17.63
C ILE A 519 8.32 28.34 18.17
N ASP A 520 8.67 29.35 17.36
CA ASP A 520 8.63 30.76 17.77
C ASP A 520 7.21 31.21 18.16
N HIS A 521 6.21 30.77 17.38
CA HIS A 521 4.81 31.10 17.64
C HIS A 521 4.25 30.45 18.92
N LEU A 522 4.65 29.21 19.22
CA LEU A 522 4.13 28.42 20.35
C LEU A 522 4.87 28.73 21.66
N THR A 523 6.07 29.31 21.59
CA THR A 523 6.90 29.56 22.77
C THR A 523 6.23 30.51 23.74
N ASN A 524 6.02 30.06 24.98
CA ASN A 524 5.39 30.83 26.06
C ASN A 524 5.83 30.32 27.44
N ASP A 525 5.37 31.01 28.51
CA ASP A 525 5.76 30.66 29.89
C ASP A 525 5.22 29.31 30.39
N LYS A 526 4.12 28.82 29.85
CA LYS A 526 3.53 27.50 30.21
C LYS A 526 4.11 26.33 29.43
N GLY A 527 4.86 26.64 28.37
CA GLY A 527 5.43 25.66 27.44
C GLY A 527 4.44 25.17 26.38
N PHE A 528 4.93 24.31 25.50
CA PHE A 528 4.17 23.84 24.36
C PHE A 528 4.40 22.36 24.05
N PHE A 529 3.48 21.81 23.26
CA PHE A 529 3.62 20.58 22.50
C PHE A 529 3.58 20.88 21.00
N LEU A 530 4.52 20.34 20.24
CA LEU A 530 4.56 20.48 18.79
C LEU A 530 4.82 19.11 18.16
N MET A 531 3.90 18.65 17.31
CA MET A 531 4.14 17.53 16.40
C MET A 531 4.60 18.06 15.05
N ILE A 532 5.63 17.43 14.48
CA ILE A 532 6.17 17.74 13.15
C ILE A 532 6.27 16.45 12.36
N GLU A 533 5.71 16.44 11.17
CA GLU A 533 5.72 15.29 10.29
C GLU A 533 6.55 15.53 9.02
N GLY A 534 7.38 14.54 8.69
CA GLY A 534 7.99 14.34 7.38
C GLY A 534 7.22 13.30 6.58
N ALA A 535 6.06 13.69 6.02
CA ALA A 535 5.11 12.79 5.35
C ALA A 535 5.67 12.13 4.07
N LYS A 536 6.62 12.78 3.40
CA LYS A 536 7.02 12.40 2.04
C LYS A 536 8.07 11.28 1.98
N ILE A 537 8.63 10.86 3.13
CA ILE A 537 9.52 9.69 3.19
C ILE A 537 8.71 8.45 2.83
N ASP A 538 7.48 8.34 3.37
CA ASP A 538 6.51 7.31 3.04
C ASP A 538 6.15 7.30 1.54
N TYR A 539 5.91 8.47 0.96
CA TYR A 539 5.60 8.58 -0.47
C TYR A 539 6.74 8.06 -1.36
N GLY A 540 8.00 8.31 -0.96
CA GLY A 540 9.19 7.75 -1.60
C GLY A 540 9.25 6.22 -1.50
N GLY A 541 8.88 5.67 -0.34
CA GLY A 541 8.77 4.23 -0.09
C GLY A 541 7.69 3.57 -0.96
N HIS A 542 6.48 4.11 -0.97
CA HIS A 542 5.37 3.64 -1.81
C HIS A 542 5.65 3.73 -3.31
N ALA A 543 6.45 4.71 -3.74
CA ALA A 543 6.89 4.84 -5.12
C ALA A 543 8.08 3.92 -5.46
N ASN A 544 8.64 3.20 -4.47
CA ASN A 544 9.90 2.47 -4.58
C ASN A 544 11.04 3.33 -5.16
N SER A 545 11.02 4.63 -4.83
CA SER A 545 11.99 5.61 -5.28
C SER A 545 13.07 5.82 -4.23
N PHE A 546 14.18 5.12 -4.37
CA PHE A 546 15.28 5.21 -3.44
C PHE A 546 15.87 6.63 -3.31
N PRO A 547 16.08 7.39 -4.40
CA PRO A 547 16.48 8.79 -4.28
C PRO A 547 15.47 9.66 -3.53
N SER A 548 14.16 9.48 -3.75
CA SER A 548 13.13 10.24 -3.03
C SER A 548 13.16 9.94 -1.54
N SER A 549 13.22 8.67 -1.13
CA SER A 549 13.30 8.31 0.28
C SER A 549 14.52 8.94 0.98
N ILE A 550 15.67 9.01 0.30
CA ILE A 550 16.86 9.68 0.84
C ILE A 550 16.64 11.19 0.97
N ILE A 551 16.21 11.85 -0.10
CA ILE A 551 16.03 13.31 -0.14
C ILE A 551 14.99 13.78 0.89
N GLU A 552 13.88 13.06 1.01
CA GLU A 552 12.84 13.40 1.99
C GLU A 552 13.30 13.17 3.43
N THR A 553 14.12 12.13 3.68
CA THR A 553 14.75 11.92 5.00
C THR A 553 15.75 13.04 5.32
N LEU A 554 16.51 13.53 4.34
CA LEU A 554 17.41 14.67 4.52
C LEU A 554 16.64 15.97 4.78
N GLY A 555 15.55 16.22 4.03
CA GLY A 555 14.66 17.35 4.25
C GLY A 555 14.01 17.34 5.64
N PHE A 556 13.64 16.15 6.13
CA PHE A 556 13.16 15.96 7.51
C PHE A 556 14.25 16.24 8.54
N ASP A 557 15.51 15.80 8.32
CA ASP A 557 16.61 16.10 9.23
C ASP A 557 16.92 17.60 9.33
N LEU A 558 16.71 18.37 8.27
CA LEU A 558 16.82 19.84 8.35
C LEU A 558 15.79 20.44 9.34
N ALA A 559 14.59 19.88 9.41
CA ALA A 559 13.59 20.30 10.41
C ALA A 559 14.00 19.83 11.83
N VAL A 560 14.55 18.62 11.95
CA VAL A 560 15.09 18.12 13.22
C VAL A 560 16.23 19.02 13.74
N GLN A 561 17.07 19.53 12.86
CA GLN A 561 18.12 20.49 13.25
C GLN A 561 17.55 21.68 14.00
N GLU A 562 16.47 22.27 13.50
CA GLU A 562 15.86 23.47 14.11
C GLU A 562 15.27 23.14 15.50
N ALA A 563 14.63 21.98 15.64
CA ALA A 563 14.15 21.51 16.94
C ALA A 563 15.31 21.28 17.95
N LEU A 564 16.42 20.67 17.51
CA LEU A 564 17.60 20.44 18.36
C LEU A 564 18.33 21.73 18.72
N LYS A 565 18.49 22.67 17.80
CA LYS A 565 19.05 24.00 18.07
C LYS A 565 18.23 24.75 19.11
N PHE A 566 16.91 24.70 18.99
CA PHE A 566 16.01 25.30 19.99
C PHE A 566 16.15 24.61 21.35
N ALA A 567 16.17 23.28 21.39
CA ALA A 567 16.33 22.51 22.63
C ALA A 567 17.65 22.81 23.35
N ASP A 568 18.75 22.93 22.61
CA ASP A 568 20.06 23.33 23.16
C ASP A 568 20.05 24.75 23.73
N LYS A 569 19.40 25.67 23.02
CA LYS A 569 19.34 27.08 23.45
C LYS A 569 18.52 27.26 24.70
N ASN A 570 17.38 26.59 24.81
CA ASN A 570 16.45 26.82 25.91
C ASN A 570 16.65 25.86 27.10
N GLY A 571 17.18 24.65 26.87
CA GLY A 571 17.53 23.65 27.90
C GLY A 571 16.35 22.97 28.59
N GLU A 572 15.10 23.30 28.24
CA GLU A 572 13.85 22.81 28.84
C GLU A 572 12.97 22.03 27.85
N THR A 573 13.53 21.66 26.68
CA THR A 573 12.79 21.01 25.60
C THR A 573 13.23 19.57 25.44
N LEU A 574 12.27 18.65 25.46
CA LEU A 574 12.43 17.25 25.07
C LEU A 574 12.06 17.11 23.60
N VAL A 575 13.01 16.67 22.78
CA VAL A 575 12.81 16.35 21.36
C VAL A 575 12.78 14.82 21.21
N ILE A 576 11.79 14.29 20.51
CA ILE A 576 11.64 12.88 20.20
C ILE A 576 11.51 12.76 18.69
N VAL A 577 12.38 11.99 18.05
CA VAL A 577 12.34 11.72 16.59
C VAL A 577 12.05 10.24 16.39
N THR A 578 11.01 9.92 15.66
CA THR A 578 10.60 8.54 15.41
C THR A 578 9.90 8.42 14.06
N ALA A 579 9.35 7.25 13.76
CA ALA A 579 8.46 6.98 12.65
C ALA A 579 7.16 6.36 13.16
N ASP A 580 6.14 6.32 12.35
CA ASP A 580 4.91 5.58 12.60
C ASP A 580 5.00 4.13 12.11
N HIS A 581 5.63 3.89 10.98
CA HIS A 581 5.98 2.57 10.40
C HIS A 581 7.20 2.66 9.48
N GLU A 582 7.56 1.56 8.85
CA GLU A 582 8.47 1.49 7.71
C GLU A 582 7.66 1.28 6.43
N THR A 583 8.13 1.81 5.29
CA THR A 583 7.50 1.66 3.97
C THR A 583 8.49 1.15 2.94
N GLY A 584 8.04 0.12 2.18
CA GLY A 584 8.75 -0.41 1.03
C GLY A 584 9.61 -1.64 1.32
N GLY A 585 9.87 -1.99 2.58
CA GLY A 585 10.77 -3.08 2.92
C GLY A 585 12.15 -2.89 2.32
N LEU A 586 12.72 -1.68 2.51
CA LEU A 586 13.99 -1.27 1.92
C LEU A 586 15.16 -2.10 2.46
N SER A 587 16.03 -2.56 1.56
CA SER A 587 17.32 -3.18 1.89
C SER A 587 18.46 -2.45 1.17
N LEU A 588 19.57 -2.20 1.87
CA LEU A 588 20.79 -1.67 1.25
C LEU A 588 21.62 -2.82 0.72
N ILE A 589 22.03 -2.76 -0.54
CA ILE A 589 22.69 -3.88 -1.22
C ILE A 589 24.12 -3.58 -1.66
N ASP A 590 24.48 -2.31 -1.82
CA ASP A 590 25.81 -1.89 -2.24
C ASP A 590 26.05 -0.41 -1.90
N GLY A 591 27.29 0.04 -1.90
CA GLY A 591 27.64 1.44 -1.69
C GLY A 591 29.12 1.70 -1.84
N ASP A 592 29.45 2.98 -2.08
CA ASP A 592 30.80 3.51 -2.05
C ASP A 592 30.79 4.77 -1.19
N LYS A 593 31.32 4.66 0.01
CA LYS A 593 31.31 5.75 0.99
C LYS A 593 32.13 6.96 0.53
N ASP A 594 33.24 6.72 -0.16
CA ASP A 594 34.13 7.79 -0.62
C ASP A 594 33.50 8.54 -1.79
N ALA A 595 32.87 7.81 -2.71
CA ALA A 595 32.12 8.39 -3.82
C ALA A 595 30.75 8.95 -3.39
N GLY A 596 30.30 8.74 -2.14
CA GLY A 596 28.96 9.15 -1.67
C GLY A 596 27.82 8.42 -2.41
N ARG A 597 28.07 7.20 -2.88
CA ARG A 597 27.11 6.37 -3.61
C ARG A 597 26.56 5.26 -2.72
N ILE A 598 25.26 5.03 -2.80
CA ILE A 598 24.59 3.92 -2.14
C ILE A 598 23.51 3.34 -3.02
N SER A 599 23.24 2.05 -2.92
CA SER A 599 22.21 1.34 -3.68
C SER A 599 21.30 0.57 -2.75
N GLY A 600 20.01 0.66 -3.02
CA GLY A 600 18.97 -0.05 -2.27
C GLY A 600 17.93 -0.67 -3.19
N VAL A 601 17.24 -1.68 -2.67
CA VAL A 601 16.11 -2.36 -3.31
C VAL A 601 14.94 -2.44 -2.35
N TYR A 602 13.74 -2.39 -2.88
CA TYR A 602 12.50 -2.54 -2.14
C TYR A 602 11.91 -3.94 -2.34
N SER A 603 11.39 -4.52 -1.28
CA SER A 603 10.71 -5.82 -1.32
C SER A 603 9.20 -5.69 -1.46
N SER A 604 8.64 -4.50 -1.22
CA SER A 604 7.22 -4.18 -1.30
C SER A 604 7.04 -2.73 -1.75
N ASP A 605 5.83 -2.34 -2.11
CA ASP A 605 5.40 -0.96 -2.29
C ASP A 605 4.39 -0.53 -1.19
N ASP A 606 4.30 -1.32 -0.13
CA ASP A 606 3.42 -1.11 1.03
C ASP A 606 4.24 -1.09 2.33
N HIS A 607 3.58 -0.87 3.45
CA HIS A 607 4.20 -0.83 4.77
C HIS A 607 4.73 -2.19 5.20
N THR A 608 5.70 -2.19 6.12
CA THR A 608 6.20 -3.39 6.75
C THR A 608 6.11 -3.30 8.29
N PRO A 609 6.05 -4.45 9.00
CA PRO A 609 5.89 -4.49 10.45
C PRO A 609 7.23 -4.44 11.20
N VAL A 610 8.31 -4.02 10.56
CA VAL A 610 9.61 -3.92 11.22
C VAL A 610 9.58 -2.84 12.31
N PHE A 611 10.40 -2.99 13.32
CA PHE A 611 10.56 -1.98 14.36
C PHE A 611 11.14 -0.70 13.76
N VAL A 612 10.63 0.45 14.21
CA VAL A 612 11.15 1.74 13.80
C VAL A 612 11.94 2.40 14.93
N PRO A 613 12.93 3.26 14.61
CA PRO A 613 13.78 3.87 15.61
C PRO A 613 13.07 4.97 16.39
N VAL A 614 13.51 5.18 17.61
CA VAL A 614 13.19 6.33 18.45
C VAL A 614 14.48 6.97 18.91
N PHE A 615 14.68 8.24 18.60
CA PHE A 615 15.80 9.02 19.08
C PHE A 615 15.26 10.12 20.01
N ALA A 616 15.94 10.36 21.13
CA ALA A 616 15.49 11.37 22.07
C ALA A 616 16.65 12.26 22.53
N TYR A 617 16.33 13.55 22.76
CA TYR A 617 17.26 14.56 23.22
C TYR A 617 16.61 15.54 24.22
N GLY A 618 17.40 15.95 25.21
CA GLY A 618 16.99 16.92 26.22
C GLY A 618 16.59 16.29 27.55
N PRO A 619 15.91 17.06 28.44
CA PRO A 619 15.50 16.55 29.75
C PRO A 619 14.65 15.28 29.62
N ARG A 620 15.00 14.24 30.40
CA ARG A 620 14.34 12.92 30.43
C ARG A 620 14.40 12.09 29.14
N ALA A 621 15.28 12.42 28.21
CA ALA A 621 15.48 11.66 26.98
C ALA A 621 15.80 10.18 27.23
N GLN A 622 16.48 9.84 28.36
CA GLN A 622 16.77 8.45 28.75
C GLN A 622 15.52 7.57 28.93
N ASN A 623 14.35 8.18 29.14
CA ASN A 623 13.08 7.44 29.26
C ASN A 623 12.64 6.78 27.95
N PHE A 624 13.24 7.16 26.81
CA PHE A 624 12.87 6.67 25.48
C PHE A 624 13.79 5.57 24.95
N THR A 625 14.64 4.99 25.81
CA THR A 625 15.49 3.85 25.47
C THR A 625 14.74 2.52 25.60
N GLY A 626 15.24 1.46 24.93
CA GLY A 626 14.69 0.10 24.98
C GLY A 626 13.76 -0.23 23.80
N VAL A 627 13.10 -1.39 23.88
CA VAL A 627 12.14 -1.86 22.85
C VAL A 627 10.75 -1.95 23.49
N TYR A 628 9.78 -1.25 22.91
CA TYR A 628 8.45 -1.08 23.49
C TYR A 628 7.37 -0.90 22.40
N GLU A 629 6.10 -0.77 22.79
CA GLU A 629 4.99 -0.51 21.89
C GLU A 629 4.92 0.98 21.50
N ASN A 630 4.42 1.31 20.31
CA ASN A 630 4.24 2.71 19.90
C ASN A 630 3.32 3.50 20.87
N THR A 631 2.38 2.83 21.54
CA THR A 631 1.55 3.42 22.60
C THR A 631 2.38 3.95 23.77
N ASP A 632 3.55 3.37 24.04
CA ASP A 632 4.41 3.79 25.14
C ASP A 632 5.02 5.19 24.91
N ILE A 633 5.16 5.65 23.67
CA ILE A 633 5.62 7.01 23.37
C ILE A 633 4.71 8.03 24.07
N PHE A 634 3.39 7.91 23.89
CA PHE A 634 2.41 8.74 24.59
C PHE A 634 2.60 8.70 26.12
N HIS A 635 2.65 7.49 26.70
CA HIS A 635 2.76 7.31 28.15
C HIS A 635 4.06 7.86 28.69
N ARG A 636 5.17 7.72 27.96
CA ARG A 636 6.49 8.25 28.34
C ARG A 636 6.52 9.77 28.25
N ILE A 637 5.85 10.39 27.27
CA ILE A 637 5.68 11.85 27.18
C ILE A 637 4.89 12.35 28.39
N ILE A 638 3.71 11.80 28.66
CA ILE A 638 2.87 12.18 29.82
C ILE A 638 3.64 12.01 31.13
N LYS A 639 4.31 10.90 31.31
CA LYS A 639 5.14 10.65 32.49
C LYS A 639 6.27 11.68 32.61
N SER A 640 6.92 12.05 31.50
CA SER A 640 8.02 13.01 31.52
C SER A 640 7.57 14.43 31.91
N ILE A 641 6.35 14.80 31.61
CA ILE A 641 5.79 16.11 31.98
C ILE A 641 5.34 16.14 33.45
N HIS A 642 4.70 15.07 33.95
CA HIS A 642 4.00 15.11 35.24
C HIS A 642 4.80 14.54 36.42
N GLN A 643 5.71 13.61 36.20
CA GLN A 643 6.49 12.97 37.26
C GLN A 643 7.94 13.48 37.32
#